data_70f8d90270371c2a18b362e15a126d55
#
_entry.id   70f8d90270371c2a18b362e15a126d55
#
_cell.length_a   1.000
_cell.length_b   1.000
_cell.length_c   1.000
_cell.angle_alpha   90.00
_cell.angle_beta   90.00
_cell.angle_gamma   90.00
#
_symmetry.space_group_name_H-M   'P 1'
#
loop_
_entity.id
_entity.type
_entity.pdbx_description
1 polymer ?
#
loop_
_entity_poly.entity_id
_entity_poly.type
_entity_poly.pdbx_seq_one_letter_code
_entity_poly.pdbx_strand_id
1 'polypeptide(L)'
;MVGVGFAQRPGAVAEVKGEIFGNIIDSIGGEAIPYATVMALNPLDDKMVAGAVTKENGSFSLANLPLGTYKLKISTIGYTTKFVENVVLSETSLTYNLKDFRIYQKTLDIVEIDGKAPEITYEIDKKVVNVEDQINTDGMSAVEILRNVPSVSVGADGSITLRGSAGFTLLIDGIPTIMDASDALASIPASNIKNIEIITNPSAKFDAEGTSGVINIITKKSKLEGISCLVNLSAGRFNNYSGDVALNFKKNNFIFDISGQMSNRSRPSETTTERTTTYDSLVNRLVSVGDNDWSRSSRGFGGGIQWNPNNSHVFQLNTDIKWNQMLPYSDFRFSEYVDDSLVSEFSNFQNNNIDMFNNTSSLYYQYNIKRNINHNVSFKAIYNNSDVVQNDTTLSYNQDGGIRAGNLYTETGPSGSWRFNVDYKLPLKKDRKFEAGLQAQFGSSGDIGKNYTYNSVTETFDFNPLFSSDVEYVRDIHAGYTMFSGKYKSLGYQLGLRAEYTFQTISTTAATEYLTIDQLDWFPSAHFSYSLKNKSQLLVSYSRRIERPRSYFFEPFITWDDPYNVRTGNPNLLAEYINAFEVSFMKPFKSKGFASVEVYARQSNNIINRISSVYEPGILITQPYNIGVAQSIGLEGSLSYDIKKYWKINAGANAFYFILNGNLNGVDYGRESFNYSARLTNTFTFKGYMLQFVSAYESGSVTAQGESLGSFSQDISLKKSFMKNKLAVTLMGRNILGTERSGSTSFTENVFIETLSKPFAPQIMLSVALKFNNYQKVADRNEQMDDF
;
A
#
# COMPACT_ATOMS: atom_id res chain seq x y z
N MET A 1 -95.41 -53.26 -14.90
CA MET A 1 -94.42 -52.64 -15.86
C MET A 1 -93.99 -51.32 -15.32
N VAL A 2 -92.81 -51.27 -14.84
CA VAL A 2 -92.23 -50.08 -14.19
C VAL A 2 -91.33 -49.33 -15.25
N GLY A 3 -91.73 -48.12 -15.57
CA GLY A 3 -90.95 -47.25 -16.47
C GLY A 3 -89.86 -46.51 -15.69
N VAL A 4 -88.66 -46.71 -16.14
CA VAL A 4 -87.47 -46.00 -15.58
C VAL A 4 -87.27 -44.74 -16.38
N GLY A 5 -87.41 -43.54 -15.75
CA GLY A 5 -87.17 -42.25 -16.31
C GLY A 5 -85.64 -41.93 -16.12
N PHE A 6 -84.93 -41.63 -17.24
CA PHE A 6 -83.60 -41.10 -17.26
C PHE A 6 -83.61 -39.61 -16.97
N ALA A 7 -83.03 -39.18 -15.86
CA ALA A 7 -82.75 -37.76 -15.60
C ALA A 7 -81.52 -37.32 -16.38
N GLN A 8 -81.62 -36.33 -17.28
CA GLN A 8 -80.55 -35.62 -17.93
C GLN A 8 -79.77 -34.76 -16.89
N ARG A 9 -78.48 -34.95 -16.80
CA ARG A 9 -77.56 -34.01 -16.11
C ARG A 9 -77.52 -32.67 -16.83
N PRO A 10 -77.52 -31.53 -16.13
CA PRO A 10 -77.34 -30.24 -16.74
C PRO A 10 -75.89 -30.18 -17.34
N GLY A 11 -75.75 -29.70 -18.56
CA GLY A 11 -74.45 -29.49 -19.24
C GLY A 11 -73.55 -28.55 -18.45
N ALA A 12 -72.33 -28.95 -18.29
CA ALA A 12 -71.32 -28.08 -17.72
C ALA A 12 -71.16 -26.87 -18.66
N VAL A 13 -71.36 -25.65 -18.14
CA VAL A 13 -71.05 -24.40 -18.79
C VAL A 13 -69.52 -24.41 -18.98
N ALA A 14 -69.06 -24.35 -20.23
CA ALA A 14 -67.63 -24.26 -20.52
C ALA A 14 -67.06 -23.01 -19.86
N GLU A 15 -66.18 -23.16 -18.89
CA GLU A 15 -65.50 -22.08 -18.21
C GLU A 15 -64.61 -21.33 -19.21
N VAL A 16 -64.86 -20.02 -19.41
CA VAL A 16 -64.06 -19.18 -20.33
C VAL A 16 -62.72 -19.02 -19.71
N LYS A 17 -61.65 -19.37 -20.45
CA LYS A 17 -60.25 -19.32 -20.04
C LYS A 17 -59.50 -18.36 -20.88
N GLY A 18 -58.51 -17.68 -20.23
CA GLY A 18 -57.63 -16.73 -20.89
C GLY A 18 -56.20 -17.22 -21.04
N GLU A 19 -55.36 -16.39 -21.65
CA GLU A 19 -53.93 -16.62 -21.91
C GLU A 19 -53.12 -15.38 -21.63
N ILE A 20 -51.92 -15.57 -20.97
CA ILE A 20 -50.91 -14.53 -20.80
C ILE A 20 -49.67 -14.99 -21.54
N PHE A 21 -49.14 -14.14 -22.46
CA PHE A 21 -47.98 -14.45 -23.28
C PHE A 21 -47.10 -13.23 -23.47
N GLY A 22 -45.88 -13.44 -23.97
CA GLY A 22 -44.90 -12.39 -24.24
C GLY A 22 -43.49 -12.93 -24.42
N ASN A 23 -42.51 -12.03 -24.46
CA ASN A 23 -41.09 -12.37 -24.57
C ASN A 23 -40.32 -11.83 -23.36
N ILE A 24 -39.32 -12.56 -22.89
CA ILE A 24 -38.39 -12.11 -21.89
C ILE A 24 -37.04 -11.84 -22.56
N ILE A 25 -36.54 -10.61 -22.43
CA ILE A 25 -35.31 -10.18 -23.09
C ILE A 25 -34.33 -9.54 -22.07
N ASP A 26 -33.02 -9.59 -22.38
CA ASP A 26 -32.00 -8.90 -21.62
C ASP A 26 -32.12 -7.38 -21.81
N SER A 27 -32.04 -6.63 -20.71
CA SER A 27 -32.18 -5.16 -20.72
C SER A 27 -30.98 -4.43 -21.37
N ILE A 28 -29.80 -5.04 -21.41
CA ILE A 28 -28.56 -4.41 -21.92
C ILE A 28 -28.33 -4.81 -23.38
N GLY A 29 -28.45 -6.09 -23.69
CA GLY A 29 -28.19 -6.64 -25.03
C GLY A 29 -29.45 -6.72 -25.94
N GLY A 30 -30.65 -6.67 -25.38
CA GLY A 30 -31.92 -6.95 -26.12
C GLY A 30 -32.01 -8.39 -26.60
N GLU A 31 -31.15 -9.28 -26.18
CA GLU A 31 -31.16 -10.70 -26.58
C GLU A 31 -32.22 -11.45 -25.81
N ALA A 32 -32.86 -12.43 -26.48
CA ALA A 32 -33.86 -13.29 -25.88
C ALA A 32 -33.27 -14.10 -24.72
N ILE A 33 -34.00 -14.21 -23.61
CA ILE A 33 -33.59 -14.99 -22.43
C ILE A 33 -34.29 -16.35 -22.45
N PRO A 34 -33.58 -17.43 -22.80
CA PRO A 34 -34.15 -18.77 -22.78
C PRO A 34 -34.25 -19.33 -21.36
N TYR A 35 -35.21 -20.22 -21.17
CA TYR A 35 -35.39 -20.98 -19.94
C TYR A 35 -35.67 -20.15 -18.69
N ALA A 36 -36.13 -18.91 -18.80
CA ALA A 36 -36.64 -18.12 -17.68
C ALA A 36 -37.98 -18.64 -17.20
N THR A 37 -38.17 -18.77 -15.92
CA THR A 37 -39.43 -19.19 -15.32
C THR A 37 -40.35 -17.99 -15.16
N VAL A 38 -41.58 -18.13 -15.71
CA VAL A 38 -42.67 -17.14 -15.59
C VAL A 38 -43.80 -17.81 -14.85
N MET A 39 -44.20 -17.30 -13.69
CA MET A 39 -45.27 -17.83 -12.83
C MET A 39 -46.38 -16.79 -12.71
N ALA A 40 -47.61 -17.21 -12.94
CA ALA A 40 -48.81 -16.45 -12.55
C ALA A 40 -49.20 -16.80 -11.11
N LEU A 41 -49.21 -15.78 -10.25
CA LEU A 41 -49.53 -15.90 -8.84
C LEU A 41 -50.89 -15.24 -8.57
N ASN A 42 -51.63 -15.75 -7.58
CA ASN A 42 -52.79 -15.05 -7.04
C ASN A 42 -52.31 -13.83 -6.22
N PRO A 43 -52.75 -12.59 -6.51
CA PRO A 43 -52.24 -11.38 -5.86
C PRO A 43 -52.57 -11.28 -4.35
N LEU A 44 -53.54 -12.13 -3.81
CA LEU A 44 -53.92 -12.07 -2.41
C LEU A 44 -53.06 -12.94 -1.49
N ASP A 45 -52.56 -14.08 -1.98
CA ASP A 45 -51.83 -15.05 -1.16
C ASP A 45 -50.53 -15.56 -1.78
N ASP A 46 -50.10 -14.96 -2.91
CA ASP A 46 -48.91 -15.28 -3.70
C ASP A 46 -48.79 -16.77 -4.10
N LYS A 47 -49.93 -17.52 -4.07
CA LYS A 47 -49.94 -18.91 -4.53
C LYS A 47 -49.87 -19.00 -6.05
N MET A 48 -49.04 -19.91 -6.53
CA MET A 48 -48.89 -20.19 -7.96
C MET A 48 -50.17 -20.81 -8.54
N VAL A 49 -50.72 -20.16 -9.57
CA VAL A 49 -51.87 -20.62 -10.35
C VAL A 49 -51.39 -21.36 -11.62
N ALA A 50 -50.39 -20.86 -12.28
CA ALA A 50 -49.79 -21.50 -13.45
C ALA A 50 -48.31 -21.07 -13.60
N GLY A 51 -47.53 -21.84 -14.35
CA GLY A 51 -46.13 -21.53 -14.68
C GLY A 51 -45.72 -22.00 -16.06
N ALA A 52 -44.85 -21.26 -16.69
CA ALA A 52 -44.21 -21.61 -17.94
C ALA A 52 -42.73 -21.29 -17.94
N VAL A 53 -41.97 -21.88 -18.84
CA VAL A 53 -40.54 -21.58 -19.04
C VAL A 53 -40.41 -21.01 -20.46
N THR A 54 -39.61 -19.95 -20.60
CA THR A 54 -39.35 -19.34 -21.92
C THR A 54 -38.63 -20.30 -22.84
N LYS A 55 -39.01 -20.26 -24.14
CA LYS A 55 -38.36 -20.98 -25.23
C LYS A 55 -36.99 -20.36 -25.56
N GLU A 56 -36.22 -20.96 -26.46
CA GLU A 56 -34.93 -20.45 -26.91
C GLU A 56 -34.98 -19.00 -27.42
N ASN A 57 -36.07 -18.59 -28.01
CA ASN A 57 -36.31 -17.24 -28.50
C ASN A 57 -36.90 -16.30 -27.44
N GLY A 58 -36.91 -16.67 -26.14
CA GLY A 58 -37.39 -15.87 -25.03
C GLY A 58 -38.92 -15.84 -24.86
N SER A 59 -39.71 -16.46 -25.78
CA SER A 59 -41.16 -16.42 -25.72
C SER A 59 -41.73 -17.40 -24.69
N PHE A 60 -42.84 -17.01 -24.05
CA PHE A 60 -43.61 -17.85 -23.11
C PHE A 60 -45.10 -17.70 -23.38
N SER A 61 -45.87 -18.70 -22.96
CA SER A 61 -47.33 -18.68 -22.94
C SER A 61 -47.87 -19.43 -21.70
N LEU A 62 -48.77 -18.80 -20.98
CA LEU A 62 -49.56 -19.34 -19.86
C LEU A 62 -51.00 -19.44 -20.33
N ALA A 63 -51.35 -20.55 -20.94
CA ALA A 63 -52.67 -20.81 -21.50
C ALA A 63 -53.63 -21.44 -20.47
N ASN A 64 -54.93 -21.40 -20.75
CA ASN A 64 -55.99 -21.99 -19.93
C ASN A 64 -56.12 -21.44 -18.50
N LEU A 65 -55.77 -20.15 -18.29
CA LEU A 65 -55.94 -19.47 -17.03
C LEU A 65 -57.43 -19.12 -16.77
N PRO A 66 -57.95 -19.31 -15.56
CA PRO A 66 -59.23 -18.73 -15.16
C PRO A 66 -59.28 -17.23 -15.34
N LEU A 67 -60.45 -16.63 -15.55
CA LEU A 67 -60.54 -15.16 -15.55
C LEU A 67 -60.28 -14.60 -14.16
N GLY A 68 -59.54 -13.50 -14.10
CA GLY A 68 -59.11 -12.92 -12.81
C GLY A 68 -57.91 -12.00 -12.91
N THR A 69 -57.45 -11.50 -11.78
CA THR A 69 -56.24 -10.65 -11.66
C THR A 69 -55.07 -11.51 -11.18
N TYR A 70 -53.93 -11.33 -11.83
CA TYR A 70 -52.72 -12.07 -11.57
C TYR A 70 -51.55 -11.14 -11.27
N LYS A 71 -50.59 -11.68 -10.52
CA LYS A 71 -49.23 -11.11 -10.35
C LYS A 71 -48.24 -12.05 -11.02
N LEU A 72 -47.50 -11.57 -12.02
CA LEU A 72 -46.46 -12.39 -12.67
C LEU A 72 -45.14 -12.27 -11.93
N LYS A 73 -44.52 -13.41 -11.70
CA LYS A 73 -43.14 -13.49 -11.18
C LYS A 73 -42.23 -14.06 -12.26
N ILE A 74 -41.21 -13.30 -12.67
CA ILE A 74 -40.28 -13.69 -13.71
C ILE A 74 -38.90 -13.85 -13.07
N SER A 75 -38.28 -15.01 -13.20
CA SER A 75 -36.98 -15.33 -12.58
C SER A 75 -36.15 -16.28 -13.44
N THR A 76 -34.84 -16.03 -13.49
CA THR A 76 -33.85 -16.91 -14.11
C THR A 76 -32.51 -16.74 -13.44
N ILE A 77 -31.61 -17.74 -13.58
CA ILE A 77 -30.28 -17.73 -13.01
C ILE A 77 -29.47 -16.60 -13.65
N GLY A 78 -28.83 -15.75 -12.83
CA GLY A 78 -28.02 -14.63 -13.29
C GLY A 78 -28.78 -13.33 -13.55
N TYR A 79 -30.12 -13.29 -13.31
CA TYR A 79 -30.96 -12.09 -13.49
C TYR A 79 -31.72 -11.72 -12.22
N THR A 80 -32.07 -10.46 -12.10
CA THR A 80 -32.89 -9.94 -11.00
C THR A 80 -34.34 -10.40 -11.20
N THR A 81 -34.94 -11.05 -10.21
CA THR A 81 -36.36 -11.43 -10.22
C THR A 81 -37.22 -10.17 -10.36
N LYS A 82 -38.17 -10.17 -11.29
CA LYS A 82 -39.13 -9.08 -11.52
C LYS A 82 -40.54 -9.55 -11.29
N PHE A 83 -41.41 -8.60 -10.89
CA PHE A 83 -42.84 -8.79 -10.72
C PHE A 83 -43.59 -7.83 -11.63
N VAL A 84 -44.72 -8.29 -12.19
CA VAL A 84 -45.70 -7.48 -12.91
C VAL A 84 -47.02 -7.62 -12.17
N GLU A 85 -47.48 -6.54 -11.60
CA GLU A 85 -48.72 -6.50 -10.81
C GLU A 85 -49.93 -6.19 -11.72
N ASN A 86 -51.13 -6.53 -11.27
CA ASN A 86 -52.41 -6.17 -11.89
C ASN A 86 -52.58 -6.66 -13.35
N VAL A 87 -52.14 -7.86 -13.65
CA VAL A 87 -52.41 -8.51 -14.96
C VAL A 87 -53.84 -9.07 -14.94
N VAL A 88 -54.74 -8.49 -15.70
CA VAL A 88 -56.18 -8.83 -15.66
C VAL A 88 -56.62 -9.61 -16.91
N LEU A 89 -57.26 -10.78 -16.70
CA LEU A 89 -57.99 -11.52 -17.73
C LEU A 89 -59.48 -11.40 -17.44
N SER A 90 -60.25 -10.91 -18.39
CA SER A 90 -61.69 -10.70 -18.29
C SER A 90 -62.45 -11.24 -19.55
N GLU A 91 -63.74 -11.32 -19.47
CA GLU A 91 -64.58 -11.75 -20.62
C GLU A 91 -64.37 -10.84 -21.86
N THR A 92 -64.05 -9.58 -21.64
CA THR A 92 -63.75 -8.60 -22.71
C THR A 92 -62.32 -8.63 -23.18
N SER A 93 -61.41 -9.26 -22.42
CA SER A 93 -59.95 -9.35 -22.72
C SER A 93 -59.45 -10.72 -22.25
N LEU A 94 -59.58 -11.72 -23.14
CA LEU A 94 -59.14 -13.09 -22.86
C LEU A 94 -57.63 -13.31 -22.98
N THR A 95 -56.91 -12.33 -23.52
CA THR A 95 -55.46 -12.44 -23.71
C THR A 95 -54.75 -11.20 -23.14
N TYR A 96 -53.62 -11.43 -22.52
CA TYR A 96 -52.73 -10.37 -22.07
C TYR A 96 -51.35 -10.57 -22.66
N ASN A 97 -50.87 -9.59 -23.43
CA ASN A 97 -49.55 -9.61 -24.04
C ASN A 97 -48.59 -8.74 -23.24
N LEU A 98 -47.63 -9.38 -22.59
CA LEU A 98 -46.57 -8.71 -21.82
C LEU A 98 -45.56 -7.98 -22.72
N LYS A 99 -45.62 -8.17 -24.08
CA LYS A 99 -44.66 -7.67 -25.03
C LYS A 99 -43.23 -8.14 -24.69
N ASP A 100 -42.21 -7.35 -25.04
CA ASP A 100 -40.81 -7.62 -24.74
C ASP A 100 -40.47 -7.10 -23.32
N PHE A 101 -40.60 -7.97 -22.33
CA PHE A 101 -40.32 -7.63 -20.94
C PHE A 101 -38.83 -7.74 -20.62
N ARG A 102 -38.24 -6.64 -20.17
CA ARG A 102 -36.79 -6.55 -19.92
C ARG A 102 -36.43 -6.89 -18.49
N ILE A 103 -35.50 -7.83 -18.31
CA ILE A 103 -34.92 -8.14 -17.01
C ILE A 103 -33.43 -7.87 -17.04
N TYR A 104 -32.89 -7.42 -15.90
CA TYR A 104 -31.48 -7.02 -15.74
C TYR A 104 -30.67 -8.21 -15.27
N GLN A 105 -29.49 -8.41 -15.85
CA GLN A 105 -28.50 -9.34 -15.27
C GLN A 105 -28.26 -8.92 -13.82
N LYS A 106 -28.36 -9.88 -12.94
CA LYS A 106 -27.95 -9.69 -11.57
C LYS A 106 -26.42 -9.52 -11.61
N THR A 107 -25.93 -8.27 -11.64
CA THR A 107 -24.60 -8.01 -11.13
C THR A 107 -24.56 -8.73 -9.79
N LEU A 108 -23.56 -9.57 -9.57
CA LEU A 108 -23.31 -10.10 -8.23
C LEU A 108 -23.08 -8.88 -7.33
N ASP A 109 -24.19 -8.29 -6.90
CA ASP A 109 -24.18 -7.46 -5.72
C ASP A 109 -23.62 -8.37 -4.65
N ILE A 110 -22.42 -8.05 -4.21
CA ILE A 110 -22.00 -8.39 -2.86
C ILE A 110 -23.24 -8.15 -2.04
N VAL A 111 -23.77 -9.21 -1.44
CA VAL A 111 -24.91 -9.12 -0.51
C VAL A 111 -24.59 -7.97 0.43
N GLU A 112 -25.16 -6.81 0.21
CA GLU A 112 -25.23 -5.77 1.22
C GLU A 112 -26.05 -6.37 2.38
N ILE A 113 -25.34 -7.10 3.20
CA ILE A 113 -25.76 -7.28 4.57
C ILE A 113 -25.68 -5.86 5.13
N ASP A 114 -26.79 -5.35 5.62
CA ASP A 114 -26.90 -4.13 6.44
C ASP A 114 -25.98 -4.26 7.68
N GLY A 115 -24.69 -4.20 7.47
CA GLY A 115 -23.59 -4.26 8.40
C GLY A 115 -22.41 -3.61 7.70
N LYS A 116 -21.82 -2.57 8.30
CA LYS A 116 -20.55 -1.99 7.85
C LYS A 116 -19.60 -3.11 7.44
N ALA A 117 -19.00 -2.99 6.26
CA ALA A 117 -17.99 -3.96 5.82
C ALA A 117 -16.93 -4.12 6.93
N PRO A 118 -16.40 -5.33 7.17
CA PRO A 118 -15.32 -5.49 8.14
C PRO A 118 -14.17 -4.57 7.75
N GLU A 119 -13.53 -3.94 8.73
CA GLU A 119 -12.41 -3.01 8.53
C GLU A 119 -11.27 -3.65 7.75
N ILE A 120 -11.07 -4.96 7.91
CA ILE A 120 -10.12 -5.75 7.15
C ILE A 120 -10.84 -6.97 6.56
N THR A 121 -10.64 -7.20 5.27
CA THR A 121 -11.08 -8.39 4.54
C THR A 121 -9.88 -9.12 3.95
N TYR A 122 -9.99 -10.43 3.80
CA TYR A 122 -8.92 -11.26 3.22
C TYR A 122 -9.35 -11.78 1.86
N GLU A 123 -8.55 -11.52 0.85
CA GLU A 123 -8.63 -12.15 -0.47
C GLU A 123 -7.60 -13.28 -0.56
N ILE A 124 -7.50 -13.98 -1.70
CA ILE A 124 -6.62 -15.14 -1.82
C ILE A 124 -5.14 -14.77 -1.58
N ASP A 125 -4.72 -13.59 -2.04
CA ASP A 125 -3.32 -13.15 -2.06
C ASP A 125 -3.06 -11.88 -1.26
N LYS A 126 -4.08 -11.33 -0.56
CA LYS A 126 -3.94 -10.03 0.11
C LYS A 126 -4.89 -9.80 1.28
N LYS A 127 -4.46 -8.94 2.19
CA LYS A 127 -5.29 -8.31 3.21
C LYS A 127 -5.79 -6.97 2.67
N VAL A 128 -7.08 -6.70 2.71
CA VAL A 128 -7.69 -5.44 2.25
C VAL A 128 -8.22 -4.67 3.44
N VAL A 129 -7.63 -3.52 3.71
CA VAL A 129 -8.07 -2.58 4.74
C VAL A 129 -9.06 -1.60 4.12
N ASN A 130 -10.32 -1.67 4.53
CA ASN A 130 -11.37 -0.79 4.03
C ASN A 130 -11.28 0.58 4.72
N VAL A 131 -10.66 1.54 4.06
CA VAL A 131 -10.43 2.89 4.60
C VAL A 131 -11.66 3.77 4.46
N GLU A 132 -12.44 3.57 3.41
CA GLU A 132 -13.65 4.35 3.12
C GLU A 132 -14.70 4.27 4.23
N ASP A 133 -14.80 3.12 4.89
CA ASP A 133 -15.75 2.86 5.97
C ASP A 133 -15.21 3.25 7.37
N GLN A 134 -13.93 3.67 7.46
CA GLN A 134 -13.33 4.10 8.72
C GLN A 134 -13.79 5.52 9.08
N ILE A 135 -14.21 5.67 10.31
CA ILE A 135 -14.84 6.90 10.83
C ILE A 135 -13.82 8.07 10.96
N ASN A 136 -12.51 7.81 10.83
CA ASN A 136 -11.41 8.70 11.26
C ASN A 136 -10.38 9.05 10.20
N THR A 137 -10.73 9.07 8.95
CA THR A 137 -9.74 9.35 7.88
C THR A 137 -9.48 10.84 7.65
N ASP A 138 -10.28 11.73 8.26
CA ASP A 138 -10.20 13.18 8.01
C ASP A 138 -8.96 13.78 8.68
N GLY A 139 -8.13 14.47 7.91
CA GLY A 139 -6.87 15.05 8.37
C GLY A 139 -5.73 14.04 8.57
N MET A 140 -5.95 12.76 8.26
CA MET A 140 -4.93 11.71 8.31
C MET A 140 -4.28 11.51 6.95
N SER A 141 -3.02 11.07 6.95
CA SER A 141 -2.32 10.54 5.78
C SER A 141 -2.45 9.01 5.70
N ALA A 142 -2.04 8.40 4.58
CA ALA A 142 -1.95 6.95 4.46
C ALA A 142 -1.07 6.32 5.55
N VAL A 143 0.01 7.00 5.96
CA VAL A 143 0.88 6.57 7.09
C VAL A 143 0.10 6.38 8.37
N GLU A 144 -0.83 7.29 8.67
CA GLU A 144 -1.60 7.25 9.91
C GLU A 144 -2.64 6.13 9.89
N ILE A 145 -3.19 5.82 8.72
CA ILE A 145 -4.05 4.64 8.55
C ILE A 145 -3.22 3.36 8.75
N LEU A 146 -2.04 3.30 8.14
CA LEU A 146 -1.15 2.14 8.24
C LEU A 146 -0.68 1.86 9.67
N ARG A 147 -0.61 2.87 10.54
CA ARG A 147 -0.33 2.66 11.97
C ARG A 147 -1.33 1.71 12.65
N ASN A 148 -2.55 1.62 12.14
CA ASN A 148 -3.59 0.76 12.70
C ASN A 148 -3.69 -0.60 12.00
N VAL A 149 -2.77 -0.88 11.08
CA VAL A 149 -2.81 -2.08 10.23
C VAL A 149 -1.86 -3.13 10.76
N PRO A 150 -2.32 -4.35 11.00
CA PRO A 150 -1.45 -5.47 11.35
C PRO A 150 -0.38 -5.71 10.27
N SER A 151 0.77 -6.20 10.66
CA SER A 151 1.94 -6.44 9.82
C SER A 151 2.70 -5.17 9.40
N VAL A 152 2.17 -3.96 9.67
CA VAL A 152 2.84 -2.71 9.36
C VAL A 152 3.27 -2.01 10.65
N SER A 153 4.53 -1.68 10.77
CA SER A 153 5.05 -0.81 11.83
C SER A 153 5.38 0.55 11.25
N VAL A 154 5.03 1.60 11.98
CA VAL A 154 5.35 2.97 11.60
C VAL A 154 6.22 3.56 12.71
N GLY A 155 7.48 3.79 12.39
CA GLY A 155 8.48 4.30 13.32
C GLY A 155 8.20 5.73 13.77
N ALA A 156 8.96 6.17 14.75
CA ALA A 156 8.93 7.52 15.27
C ALA A 156 9.33 8.56 14.21
N ASP A 157 10.28 8.22 13.38
CA ASP A 157 10.76 8.99 12.23
C ASP A 157 9.79 9.02 11.04
N GLY A 158 8.66 8.30 11.10
CA GLY A 158 7.72 8.13 10.00
C GLY A 158 8.14 7.02 9.03
N SER A 159 9.25 6.35 9.27
CA SER A 159 9.65 5.15 8.53
C SER A 159 8.58 4.08 8.63
N ILE A 160 8.37 3.35 7.54
CA ILE A 160 7.37 2.30 7.49
C ILE A 160 8.10 0.99 7.23
N THR A 161 7.75 -0.01 8.03
CA THR A 161 8.21 -1.37 7.81
C THR A 161 7.03 -2.30 7.67
N LEU A 162 7.17 -3.28 6.80
CA LEU A 162 6.25 -4.39 6.65
C LEU A 162 6.94 -5.63 7.23
N ARG A 163 6.41 -6.14 8.36
CA ARG A 163 7.04 -7.24 9.13
C ARG A 163 8.50 -6.97 9.50
N GLY A 164 8.79 -5.77 9.96
CA GLY A 164 10.12 -5.37 10.40
C GLY A 164 11.12 -5.06 9.28
N SER A 165 10.73 -5.14 8.00
CA SER A 165 11.60 -4.79 6.87
C SER A 165 11.07 -3.57 6.12
N ALA A 166 11.96 -2.63 5.79
CA ALA A 166 11.67 -1.45 4.97
C ALA A 166 11.61 -1.76 3.46
N GLY A 167 12.07 -2.94 3.04
CA GLY A 167 12.17 -3.35 1.64
C GLY A 167 10.83 -3.82 1.04
N PHE A 168 9.74 -3.08 1.21
CA PHE A 168 8.46 -3.35 0.55
C PHE A 168 8.25 -2.46 -0.66
N THR A 169 7.47 -2.93 -1.64
CA THR A 169 7.09 -2.14 -2.82
C THR A 169 5.81 -1.37 -2.53
N LEU A 170 5.82 -0.04 -2.73
CA LEU A 170 4.61 0.78 -2.64
C LEU A 170 4.01 0.98 -4.03
N LEU A 171 2.71 0.69 -4.16
CA LEU A 171 1.92 0.97 -5.35
C LEU A 171 0.80 1.96 -5.03
N ILE A 172 0.46 2.80 -6.00
CA ILE A 172 -0.74 3.64 -5.99
C ILE A 172 -1.57 3.27 -7.21
N ASP A 173 -2.77 2.75 -7.00
CA ASP A 173 -3.62 2.17 -8.07
C ASP A 173 -2.88 1.15 -8.95
N GLY A 174 -1.99 0.36 -8.34
CA GLY A 174 -1.16 -0.61 -9.03
C GLY A 174 0.04 -0.03 -9.79
N ILE A 175 0.38 1.25 -9.58
CA ILE A 175 1.55 1.92 -10.15
C ILE A 175 2.63 2.04 -9.07
N PRO A 176 3.85 1.49 -9.29
CA PRO A 176 4.95 1.68 -8.36
C PRO A 176 5.32 3.16 -8.23
N THR A 177 5.56 3.60 -6.99
CA THR A 177 6.12 4.94 -6.73
C THR A 177 7.64 4.90 -6.80
N ILE A 178 8.24 6.00 -7.27
CA ILE A 178 9.70 6.23 -7.23
C ILE A 178 10.15 6.86 -5.92
N MET A 179 9.23 7.52 -5.22
CA MET A 179 9.54 8.14 -3.93
C MET A 179 9.83 7.05 -2.89
N ASP A 180 10.60 7.41 -1.87
CA ASP A 180 10.61 6.62 -0.65
C ASP A 180 9.17 6.31 -0.21
N ALA A 181 8.92 5.06 0.18
CA ALA A 181 7.58 4.61 0.48
C ALA A 181 6.92 5.40 1.62
N SER A 182 7.72 5.80 2.62
CA SER A 182 7.25 6.59 3.75
C SER A 182 6.83 8.00 3.33
N ASP A 183 7.59 8.62 2.40
CA ASP A 183 7.29 9.94 1.87
C ASP A 183 6.05 9.95 0.98
N ALA A 184 5.96 8.96 0.09
CA ALA A 184 4.80 8.80 -0.77
C ALA A 184 3.53 8.59 0.06
N LEU A 185 3.56 7.70 1.06
CA LEU A 185 2.44 7.43 1.95
C LEU A 185 2.10 8.64 2.83
N ALA A 186 3.10 9.38 3.28
CA ALA A 186 2.88 10.62 4.02
C ALA A 186 2.17 11.70 3.19
N SER A 187 2.36 11.66 1.88
CA SER A 187 1.78 12.64 0.96
C SER A 187 0.35 12.30 0.50
N ILE A 188 -0.16 11.09 0.78
CA ILE A 188 -1.49 10.67 0.35
C ILE A 188 -2.49 10.92 1.47
N PRO A 189 -3.48 11.83 1.28
CA PRO A 189 -4.56 12.02 2.24
C PRO A 189 -5.41 10.75 2.37
N ALA A 190 -5.67 10.31 3.58
CA ALA A 190 -6.47 9.11 3.85
C ALA A 190 -7.90 9.20 3.29
N SER A 191 -8.43 10.42 3.20
CA SER A 191 -9.75 10.69 2.61
C SER A 191 -9.85 10.34 1.11
N ASN A 192 -8.73 10.32 0.40
CA ASN A 192 -8.65 9.90 -1.01
C ASN A 192 -8.49 8.39 -1.17
N ILE A 193 -8.29 7.66 -0.08
CA ILE A 193 -8.09 6.22 -0.11
C ILE A 193 -9.43 5.50 -0.02
N LYS A 194 -9.68 4.57 -0.93
CA LYS A 194 -10.79 3.63 -0.86
C LYS A 194 -10.43 2.47 0.06
N ASN A 195 -9.34 1.80 -0.25
CA ASN A 195 -8.79 0.72 0.55
C ASN A 195 -7.26 0.65 0.41
N ILE A 196 -6.62 -0.03 1.34
CA ILE A 196 -5.20 -0.36 1.30
C ILE A 196 -5.10 -1.88 1.22
N GLU A 197 -4.43 -2.36 0.18
CA GLU A 197 -4.13 -3.76 -0.01
C GLU A 197 -2.74 -4.06 0.53
N ILE A 198 -2.64 -5.01 1.45
CA ILE A 198 -1.39 -5.46 2.03
C ILE A 198 -1.15 -6.88 1.57
N ILE A 199 -0.09 -7.04 0.82
CA ILE A 199 0.28 -8.27 0.16
C ILE A 199 1.64 -8.67 0.72
N THR A 200 1.62 -9.43 1.79
CA THR A 200 2.85 -9.89 2.47
C THR A 200 3.59 -10.92 1.65
N ASN A 201 2.87 -11.63 0.79
CA ASN A 201 3.40 -12.67 -0.09
C ASN A 201 2.87 -12.44 -1.52
N PRO A 202 3.49 -11.51 -2.30
CA PRO A 202 2.94 -11.09 -3.59
C PRO A 202 2.94 -12.21 -4.63
N SER A 203 1.90 -12.20 -5.47
CA SER A 203 1.78 -13.10 -6.63
C SER A 203 2.68 -12.65 -7.78
N ALA A 204 2.88 -13.54 -8.78
CA ALA A 204 3.75 -13.34 -9.95
C ALA A 204 3.42 -12.10 -10.81
N LYS A 205 2.23 -11.51 -10.64
CA LYS A 205 1.81 -10.28 -11.32
C LYS A 205 2.60 -9.04 -10.85
N PHE A 206 3.04 -9.03 -9.60
CA PHE A 206 3.80 -7.92 -9.03
C PHE A 206 5.29 -8.07 -9.33
N ASP A 207 6.01 -6.95 -9.29
CA ASP A 207 7.47 -6.97 -9.42
C ASP A 207 8.06 -7.91 -8.37
N ALA A 208 9.07 -8.66 -8.77
CA ALA A 208 9.75 -9.56 -7.85
C ALA A 208 10.64 -8.82 -6.84
N GLU A 209 10.97 -7.55 -7.10
CA GLU A 209 11.80 -6.71 -6.23
C GLU A 209 11.08 -6.31 -4.94
N GLY A 210 11.80 -6.31 -3.81
CA GLY A 210 11.34 -5.96 -2.48
C GLY A 210 11.20 -7.16 -1.55
N THR A 211 11.79 -7.04 -0.37
CA THR A 211 11.94 -8.16 0.57
C THR A 211 10.69 -8.49 1.37
N SER A 212 9.82 -7.50 1.63
CA SER A 212 8.76 -7.62 2.65
C SER A 212 7.36 -7.76 2.11
N GLY A 213 7.15 -7.54 0.80
CA GLY A 213 5.83 -7.57 0.19
C GLY A 213 5.46 -6.30 -0.57
N VAL A 214 4.16 -6.09 -0.74
CA VAL A 214 3.60 -4.94 -1.47
C VAL A 214 2.52 -4.27 -0.63
N ILE A 215 2.55 -2.95 -0.57
CA ILE A 215 1.43 -2.13 -0.10
C ILE A 215 0.86 -1.41 -1.32
N ASN A 216 -0.41 -1.62 -1.62
CA ASN A 216 -1.08 -0.98 -2.74
C ASN A 216 -2.21 -0.08 -2.25
N ILE A 217 -2.09 1.20 -2.48
CA ILE A 217 -3.12 2.18 -2.13
C ILE A 217 -4.12 2.26 -3.29
N ILE A 218 -5.36 1.91 -3.03
CA ILE A 218 -6.45 2.06 -3.99
C ILE A 218 -7.20 3.36 -3.71
N THR A 219 -7.18 4.27 -4.67
CA THR A 219 -7.85 5.56 -4.55
C THR A 219 -9.35 5.46 -4.82
N LYS A 220 -10.12 6.40 -4.29
CA LYS A 220 -11.58 6.46 -4.49
C LYS A 220 -11.90 6.88 -5.92
N LYS A 221 -12.71 6.07 -6.60
CA LYS A 221 -13.28 6.41 -7.93
C LYS A 221 -14.80 6.57 -7.76
N SER A 222 -15.29 7.79 -7.86
CA SER A 222 -16.73 8.03 -7.75
C SER A 222 -17.50 7.53 -8.98
N LYS A 223 -18.64 6.86 -8.76
CA LYS A 223 -19.59 6.46 -9.81
C LYS A 223 -20.64 7.53 -10.11
N LEU A 224 -20.72 8.57 -9.30
CA LEU A 224 -21.72 9.63 -9.38
C LEU A 224 -21.14 10.81 -10.14
N GLU A 225 -21.96 11.59 -10.82
CA GLU A 225 -21.55 12.86 -11.45
C GLU A 225 -21.61 14.01 -10.44
N GLY A 226 -20.65 14.92 -10.54
CA GLY A 226 -20.56 16.07 -9.64
C GLY A 226 -19.12 16.51 -9.35
N ILE A 227 -19.00 17.29 -8.29
CA ILE A 227 -17.73 17.81 -7.80
C ILE A 227 -17.57 17.37 -6.35
N SER A 228 -16.41 16.85 -6.00
CA SER A 228 -15.97 16.73 -4.61
C SER A 228 -14.70 17.55 -4.38
N CYS A 229 -14.63 18.17 -3.24
CA CYS A 229 -13.47 18.93 -2.77
C CYS A 229 -13.15 18.52 -1.34
N LEU A 230 -11.89 18.25 -1.09
CA LEU A 230 -11.34 18.05 0.24
C LEU A 230 -10.24 19.08 0.45
N VAL A 231 -10.26 19.72 1.62
CA VAL A 231 -9.18 20.60 2.08
C VAL A 231 -8.80 20.15 3.47
N ASN A 232 -7.54 19.84 3.68
CA ASN A 232 -6.97 19.55 4.99
C ASN A 232 -5.90 20.60 5.31
N LEU A 233 -5.91 21.08 6.55
CA LEU A 233 -4.89 21.98 7.10
C LEU A 233 -4.47 21.45 8.45
N SER A 234 -3.17 21.43 8.71
CA SER A 234 -2.61 21.00 9.99
C SER A 234 -1.48 21.92 10.40
N ALA A 235 -1.39 22.17 11.70
CA ALA A 235 -0.30 22.92 12.30
C ALA A 235 0.06 22.32 13.67
N GLY A 236 1.33 22.27 13.97
CA GLY A 236 1.82 21.65 15.18
C GLY A 236 3.13 22.24 15.69
N ARG A 237 3.59 21.65 16.78
CA ARG A 237 4.87 21.98 17.43
C ARG A 237 6.04 21.66 16.48
N PHE A 238 7.21 22.28 16.72
CA PHE A 238 8.44 22.06 15.95
C PHE A 238 8.29 22.36 14.45
N ASN A 239 7.61 23.46 14.11
CA ASN A 239 7.42 23.90 12.74
C ASN A 239 6.75 22.83 11.80
N ASN A 240 5.95 21.94 12.40
CA ASN A 240 5.18 20.96 11.64
C ASN A 240 3.89 21.59 11.11
N TYR A 241 3.73 21.66 9.81
CA TYR A 241 2.50 22.09 9.16
C TYR A 241 2.25 21.36 7.87
N SER A 242 1.01 21.22 7.49
CA SER A 242 0.65 20.68 6.19
C SER A 242 -0.67 21.27 5.70
N GLY A 243 -0.80 21.36 4.38
CA GLY A 243 -2.03 21.70 3.70
C GLY A 243 -2.15 20.89 2.42
N ASP A 244 -3.32 20.29 2.21
CA ASP A 244 -3.64 19.61 0.96
C ASP A 244 -5.03 19.95 0.47
N VAL A 245 -5.18 19.99 -0.83
CA VAL A 245 -6.44 20.13 -1.54
C VAL A 245 -6.57 19.04 -2.59
N ALA A 246 -7.71 18.38 -2.63
CA ALA A 246 -8.05 17.42 -3.67
C ALA A 246 -9.42 17.75 -4.26
N LEU A 247 -9.46 17.89 -5.57
CA LEU A 247 -10.65 18.14 -6.38
C LEU A 247 -10.87 16.94 -7.29
N ASN A 248 -12.08 16.41 -7.29
CA ASN A 248 -12.50 15.42 -8.26
C ASN A 248 -13.77 15.92 -8.94
N PHE A 249 -13.74 15.94 -10.26
CA PHE A 249 -14.87 16.34 -11.08
C PHE A 249 -15.20 15.26 -12.08
N LYS A 250 -16.43 14.77 -12.04
CA LYS A 250 -16.93 13.77 -12.98
C LYS A 250 -18.15 14.30 -13.73
N LYS A 251 -18.08 14.27 -15.05
CA LYS A 251 -19.18 14.61 -15.95
C LYS A 251 -19.16 13.71 -17.18
N ASN A 252 -20.31 13.07 -17.46
CA ASN A 252 -20.42 12.13 -18.58
C ASN A 252 -19.32 11.05 -18.50
N ASN A 253 -18.56 10.93 -19.58
CA ASN A 253 -17.49 9.94 -19.75
C ASN A 253 -16.11 10.42 -19.25
N PHE A 254 -16.02 11.60 -18.65
CA PHE A 254 -14.77 12.19 -18.18
C PHE A 254 -14.72 12.25 -16.65
N ILE A 255 -13.55 11.94 -16.12
CA ILE A 255 -13.19 12.17 -14.71
C ILE A 255 -11.91 13.01 -14.73
N PHE A 256 -11.90 14.09 -13.95
CA PHE A 256 -10.76 14.96 -13.75
C PHE A 256 -10.42 14.95 -12.27
N ASP A 257 -9.16 14.69 -11.97
CA ASP A 257 -8.58 14.74 -10.63
C ASP A 257 -7.51 15.82 -10.61
N ILE A 258 -7.56 16.71 -9.61
CA ILE A 258 -6.55 17.74 -9.37
C ILE A 258 -6.23 17.72 -7.89
N SER A 259 -4.96 17.71 -7.56
CA SER A 259 -4.50 17.77 -6.17
C SER A 259 -3.32 18.73 -6.03
N GLY A 260 -3.26 19.40 -4.90
CA GLY A 260 -2.11 20.20 -4.49
C GLY A 260 -1.80 19.92 -3.03
N GLN A 261 -0.53 19.90 -2.69
CA GLN A 261 -0.08 19.66 -1.34
C GLN A 261 1.14 20.49 -0.98
N MET A 262 1.23 20.86 0.29
CA MET A 262 2.43 21.39 0.90
C MET A 262 2.56 20.87 2.32
N SER A 263 3.77 20.58 2.74
CA SER A 263 4.04 20.16 4.12
C SER A 263 5.44 20.54 4.54
N ASN A 264 5.60 20.79 5.83
CA ASN A 264 6.88 20.82 6.50
C ASN A 264 6.81 19.93 7.72
N ARG A 265 7.79 19.07 7.89
CA ARG A 265 7.88 18.13 9.02
C ARG A 265 9.28 18.23 9.59
N SER A 266 9.36 18.50 10.88
CA SER A 266 10.59 18.56 11.66
C SER A 266 10.47 17.58 12.82
N ARG A 267 11.55 16.91 13.13
CA ARG A 267 11.67 15.95 14.23
C ARG A 267 12.98 16.16 14.98
N PRO A 268 13.06 17.23 15.76
CA PRO A 268 14.22 17.47 16.57
C PRO A 268 14.36 16.39 17.65
N SER A 269 15.59 15.98 17.90
CA SER A 269 15.96 15.01 18.92
C SER A 269 17.30 15.35 19.54
N GLU A 270 17.49 14.97 20.80
CA GLU A 270 18.80 14.93 21.44
C GLU A 270 19.43 13.56 21.19
N THR A 271 20.68 13.55 20.77
CA THR A 271 21.43 12.32 20.52
C THR A 271 22.72 12.31 21.31
N THR A 272 22.99 11.21 21.97
CA THR A 272 24.24 10.92 22.66
C THR A 272 24.89 9.72 21.98
N THR A 273 26.18 9.85 21.64
CA THR A 273 26.99 8.73 21.15
C THR A 273 28.24 8.62 22.00
N GLU A 274 28.51 7.42 22.50
CA GLU A 274 29.73 7.08 23.20
C GLU A 274 30.48 6.02 22.37
N ARG A 275 31.73 6.30 22.04
CA ARG A 275 32.61 5.41 21.30
C ARG A 275 33.85 5.14 22.15
N THR A 276 34.07 3.87 22.45
CA THR A 276 35.28 3.41 23.15
C THR A 276 36.16 2.65 22.16
N THR A 277 37.42 3.05 22.04
CA THR A 277 38.43 2.41 21.18
C THR A 277 39.59 1.93 22.03
N THR A 278 39.95 0.66 21.92
CA THR A 278 41.02 0.07 22.70
C THR A 278 42.18 -0.31 21.77
N TYR A 279 43.36 0.29 22.00
CA TYR A 279 44.62 -0.04 21.31
C TYR A 279 45.66 -0.47 22.34
N ASP A 280 46.13 -1.71 22.27
CA ASP A 280 47.02 -2.29 23.26
C ASP A 280 46.51 -2.13 24.71
N SER A 281 47.02 -1.16 25.44
CA SER A 281 46.63 -0.84 26.81
C SER A 281 45.98 0.54 26.96
N LEU A 282 45.86 1.30 25.87
CA LEU A 282 45.23 2.63 25.88
C LEU A 282 43.74 2.53 25.58
N VAL A 283 42.93 3.20 26.39
CA VAL A 283 41.47 3.31 26.15
C VAL A 283 41.13 4.75 25.74
N ASN A 284 40.75 4.91 24.51
CA ASN A 284 40.24 6.18 23.98
C ASN A 284 38.72 6.19 24.02
N ARG A 285 38.12 7.17 24.68
CA ARG A 285 36.69 7.36 24.76
C ARG A 285 36.30 8.69 24.16
N LEU A 286 35.41 8.63 23.14
CA LEU A 286 34.84 9.80 22.48
C LEU A 286 33.36 9.87 22.84
N VAL A 287 32.96 10.95 23.47
CA VAL A 287 31.55 11.22 23.82
C VAL A 287 31.05 12.38 22.99
N SER A 288 29.98 12.20 22.27
CA SER A 288 29.28 13.29 21.57
C SER A 288 27.86 13.44 22.09
N VAL A 289 27.46 14.69 22.37
CA VAL A 289 26.10 15.03 22.79
C VAL A 289 25.64 16.24 21.98
N GLY A 290 24.47 16.20 21.45
CA GLY A 290 23.94 17.32 20.70
C GLY A 290 22.54 17.11 20.15
N ASP A 291 22.06 18.16 19.52
CA ASP A 291 20.76 18.19 18.88
C ASP A 291 20.88 17.84 17.41
N ASN A 292 19.93 17.06 16.92
CA ASN A 292 19.73 16.88 15.51
C ASN A 292 18.26 17.15 15.13
N ASP A 293 18.04 17.66 13.93
CA ASP A 293 16.71 17.85 13.35
C ASP A 293 16.71 17.35 11.91
N TRP A 294 15.74 16.54 11.60
CA TRP A 294 15.42 16.10 10.25
C TRP A 294 14.21 16.86 9.75
N SER A 295 14.48 18.04 9.22
CA SER A 295 13.44 18.88 8.62
C SER A 295 13.22 18.50 7.18
N ARG A 296 11.96 18.29 6.81
CA ARG A 296 11.58 17.91 5.45
C ARG A 296 10.38 18.73 4.98
N SER A 297 10.55 19.49 3.93
CA SER A 297 9.47 20.18 3.24
C SER A 297 9.12 19.49 1.93
N SER A 298 7.85 19.49 1.58
CA SER A 298 7.34 18.94 0.33
C SER A 298 6.28 19.87 -0.25
N ARG A 299 6.35 20.13 -1.55
CA ARG A 299 5.32 20.83 -2.33
C ARG A 299 5.02 19.99 -3.55
N GLY A 300 3.74 19.77 -3.84
CA GLY A 300 3.38 18.90 -4.94
C GLY A 300 2.10 19.30 -5.62
N PHE A 301 1.98 18.96 -6.88
CA PHE A 301 0.82 19.13 -7.70
C PHE A 301 0.57 17.86 -8.51
N GLY A 302 -0.65 17.32 -8.44
CA GLY A 302 -1.08 16.15 -9.17
C GLY A 302 -2.27 16.46 -10.08
N GLY A 303 -2.32 15.85 -11.25
CA GLY A 303 -3.45 15.93 -12.15
C GLY A 303 -3.71 14.63 -12.88
N GLY A 304 -4.99 14.33 -13.12
CA GLY A 304 -5.43 13.15 -13.84
C GLY A 304 -6.65 13.42 -14.72
N ILE A 305 -6.68 12.74 -15.86
CA ILE A 305 -7.83 12.72 -16.76
C ILE A 305 -8.12 11.27 -17.11
N GLN A 306 -9.34 10.82 -16.83
CA GLN A 306 -9.83 9.54 -17.30
C GLN A 306 -10.98 9.77 -18.28
N TRP A 307 -10.92 9.10 -19.42
CA TRP A 307 -11.95 9.12 -20.45
C TRP A 307 -12.43 7.72 -20.74
N ASN A 308 -13.74 7.51 -20.56
CA ASN A 308 -14.42 6.24 -20.81
C ASN A 308 -15.42 6.42 -21.96
N PRO A 309 -14.98 6.45 -23.25
CA PRO A 309 -15.89 6.72 -24.38
C PRO A 309 -17.08 5.75 -24.44
N ASN A 310 -16.86 4.54 -23.97
CA ASN A 310 -17.89 3.50 -23.83
C ASN A 310 -17.43 2.42 -22.82
N ASN A 311 -18.21 1.37 -22.62
CA ASN A 311 -17.91 0.29 -21.69
C ASN A 311 -16.72 -0.59 -22.11
N SER A 312 -16.24 -0.46 -23.35
CA SER A 312 -15.12 -1.26 -23.85
C SER A 312 -13.76 -0.57 -23.67
N HIS A 313 -13.71 0.74 -23.58
CA HIS A 313 -12.46 1.50 -23.60
C HIS A 313 -12.32 2.38 -22.36
N VAL A 314 -11.14 2.35 -21.76
CA VAL A 314 -10.73 3.26 -20.68
C VAL A 314 -9.38 3.85 -21.06
N PHE A 315 -9.29 5.17 -21.09
CA PHE A 315 -8.04 5.92 -21.23
C PHE A 315 -7.80 6.73 -19.96
N GLN A 316 -6.58 6.74 -19.46
CA GLN A 316 -6.22 7.52 -18.29
C GLN A 316 -4.82 8.11 -18.47
N LEU A 317 -4.69 9.40 -18.22
CA LEU A 317 -3.43 10.11 -18.13
C LEU A 317 -3.32 10.72 -16.73
N ASN A 318 -2.21 10.46 -16.05
CA ASN A 318 -1.93 11.07 -14.76
C ASN A 318 -0.53 11.67 -14.79
N THR A 319 -0.35 12.75 -14.04
CA THR A 319 0.95 13.32 -13.72
C THR A 319 0.99 13.76 -12.27
N ASP A 320 2.12 13.58 -11.63
CA ASP A 320 2.41 14.02 -10.26
C ASP A 320 3.80 14.65 -10.24
N ILE A 321 3.86 15.90 -9.81
CA ILE A 321 5.08 16.70 -9.79
C ILE A 321 5.31 17.13 -8.34
N LYS A 322 6.52 16.87 -7.83
CA LYS A 322 6.89 17.18 -6.43
C LYS A 322 8.25 17.83 -6.35
N TRP A 323 8.34 18.83 -5.50
CA TRP A 323 9.58 19.43 -5.02
C TRP A 323 9.70 19.11 -3.54
N ASN A 324 10.74 18.40 -3.19
CA ASN A 324 11.05 18.04 -1.82
C ASN A 324 12.37 18.68 -1.44
N GLN A 325 12.45 19.16 -0.22
CA GLN A 325 13.68 19.65 0.38
C GLN A 325 13.87 18.97 1.72
N MET A 326 15.02 18.40 1.94
CA MET A 326 15.43 17.87 3.23
C MET A 326 16.57 18.74 3.77
N LEU A 327 16.43 19.12 5.03
CA LEU A 327 17.40 19.95 5.76
C LEU A 327 17.81 19.22 7.04
N PRO A 328 18.59 18.13 6.94
CA PRO A 328 19.20 17.52 8.10
C PRO A 328 20.20 18.51 8.73
N TYR A 329 20.05 18.71 10.01
CA TYR A 329 20.89 19.60 10.82
C TYR A 329 21.39 18.85 12.03
N SER A 330 22.65 19.01 12.39
CA SER A 330 23.18 18.54 13.65
C SER A 330 24.21 19.50 14.23
N ASP A 331 24.20 19.60 15.54
CA ASP A 331 25.17 20.37 16.32
C ASP A 331 25.59 19.55 17.53
N PHE A 332 26.78 19.00 17.47
CA PHE A 332 27.31 18.08 18.47
C PHE A 332 28.55 18.67 19.15
N ARG A 333 28.60 18.52 20.47
CA ARG A 333 29.80 18.69 21.25
C ARG A 333 30.48 17.36 21.45
N PHE A 334 31.76 17.32 21.16
CA PHE A 334 32.62 16.16 21.29
C PHE A 334 33.59 16.37 22.43
N SER A 335 33.78 15.34 23.28
CA SER A 335 34.77 15.28 24.34
C SER A 335 35.58 14.00 24.16
N GLU A 336 36.90 14.15 24.00
CA GLU A 336 37.86 13.05 23.82
C GLU A 336 38.60 12.79 25.14
N TYR A 337 38.62 11.53 25.56
CA TYR A 337 39.32 11.09 26.76
C TYR A 337 40.32 10.01 26.40
N VAL A 338 41.50 10.06 27.07
CA VAL A 338 42.54 9.01 27.05
C VAL A 338 42.74 8.57 28.48
N ASP A 339 42.54 7.28 28.79
CA ASP A 339 42.58 6.73 30.13
C ASP A 339 41.81 7.58 31.15
N ASP A 340 40.54 7.93 30.82
CA ASP A 340 39.64 8.79 31.58
C ASP A 340 40.07 10.26 31.75
N SER A 341 41.20 10.68 31.19
CA SER A 341 41.63 12.07 31.19
C SER A 341 41.10 12.81 29.95
N LEU A 342 40.39 13.92 30.15
CA LEU A 342 39.92 14.78 29.04
C LEU A 342 41.12 15.38 28.33
N VAL A 343 41.27 15.11 27.03
CA VAL A 343 42.39 15.59 26.21
C VAL A 343 41.96 16.60 25.15
N SER A 344 40.73 16.58 24.70
CA SER A 344 40.23 17.50 23.68
C SER A 344 38.71 17.69 23.79
N GLU A 345 38.27 18.93 23.54
CA GLU A 345 36.85 19.24 23.31
C GLU A 345 36.74 20.10 22.06
N PHE A 346 35.71 19.82 21.26
CA PHE A 346 35.39 20.60 20.06
C PHE A 346 33.89 20.43 19.73
N SER A 347 33.36 21.31 18.89
CA SER A 347 32.01 21.16 18.35
C SER A 347 32.06 20.79 16.88
N ASN A 348 31.04 20.04 16.43
CA ASN A 348 30.84 19.71 15.02
C ASN A 348 29.44 20.11 14.60
N PHE A 349 29.40 20.95 13.60
CA PHE A 349 28.21 21.44 12.98
C PHE A 349 28.04 20.79 11.60
N GLN A 350 26.88 20.21 11.33
CA GLN A 350 26.54 19.67 10.03
C GLN A 350 25.21 20.25 9.55
N ASN A 351 25.21 20.74 8.34
CA ASN A 351 24.02 21.26 7.66
C ASN A 351 24.00 20.71 6.24
N ASN A 352 22.99 19.88 5.96
CA ASN A 352 22.74 19.33 4.65
C ASN A 352 21.53 20.01 4.03
N ASN A 353 21.62 20.34 2.76
CA ASN A 353 20.48 20.77 1.95
C ASN A 353 20.34 19.83 0.76
N ILE A 354 19.26 19.06 0.75
CA ILE A 354 18.96 18.10 -0.32
C ILE A 354 17.68 18.55 -0.99
N ASP A 355 17.82 19.12 -2.18
CA ASP A 355 16.71 19.53 -3.03
C ASP A 355 16.41 18.42 -4.06
N MET A 356 15.16 17.96 -4.12
CA MET A 356 14.74 16.91 -5.03
C MET A 356 13.53 17.37 -5.84
N PHE A 357 13.64 17.26 -7.15
CA PHE A 357 12.53 17.37 -8.08
C PHE A 357 12.12 15.96 -8.53
N ASN A 358 10.82 15.66 -8.50
CA ASN A 358 10.29 14.38 -8.94
C ASN A 358 9.08 14.60 -9.85
N ASN A 359 9.07 13.95 -11.01
CA ASN A 359 7.93 13.90 -11.89
C ASN A 359 7.60 12.44 -12.23
N THR A 360 6.37 12.03 -12.00
CA THR A 360 5.82 10.74 -12.44
C THR A 360 4.64 11.00 -13.37
N SER A 361 4.74 10.54 -14.59
CA SER A 361 3.64 10.62 -15.58
C SER A 361 3.27 9.22 -16.04
N SER A 362 1.99 8.92 -16.18
CA SER A 362 1.52 7.62 -16.63
C SER A 362 0.38 7.71 -17.62
N LEU A 363 0.47 6.88 -18.65
CA LEU A 363 -0.59 6.63 -19.62
C LEU A 363 -1.11 5.21 -19.37
N TYR A 364 -2.41 5.05 -19.22
CA TYR A 364 -3.08 3.78 -19.11
C TYR A 364 -4.17 3.66 -20.17
N TYR A 365 -4.22 2.51 -20.84
CA TYR A 365 -5.28 2.13 -21.75
C TYR A 365 -5.78 0.74 -21.42
N GLN A 366 -7.09 0.54 -21.36
CA GLN A 366 -7.71 -0.78 -21.19
C GLN A 366 -8.80 -0.99 -22.25
N TYR A 367 -8.77 -2.14 -22.88
CA TYR A 367 -9.81 -2.65 -23.77
C TYR A 367 -10.55 -3.82 -23.12
N ASN A 368 -11.84 -3.64 -22.84
CA ASN A 368 -12.73 -4.67 -22.32
C ASN A 368 -13.34 -5.45 -23.49
N ILE A 369 -12.89 -6.68 -23.67
CA ILE A 369 -13.31 -7.58 -24.75
C ILE A 369 -14.78 -7.95 -24.52
N LYS A 370 -15.62 -7.80 -25.56
CA LYS A 370 -17.07 -8.02 -25.50
C LYS A 370 -17.74 -7.24 -24.34
N ARG A 371 -17.24 -6.05 -24.02
CA ARG A 371 -17.72 -5.20 -22.91
C ARG A 371 -17.65 -5.86 -21.53
N ASN A 372 -16.86 -6.91 -21.39
CA ASN A 372 -16.65 -7.61 -20.12
C ASN A 372 -15.40 -7.10 -19.42
N ILE A 373 -15.57 -6.37 -18.31
CA ILE A 373 -14.45 -5.81 -17.53
C ILE A 373 -13.50 -6.89 -16.98
N ASN A 374 -13.95 -8.12 -16.85
CA ASN A 374 -13.13 -9.24 -16.41
C ASN A 374 -12.37 -9.91 -17.57
N HIS A 375 -12.64 -9.55 -18.83
CA HIS A 375 -11.94 -10.02 -20.00
C HIS A 375 -11.32 -8.80 -20.70
N ASN A 376 -10.08 -8.51 -20.44
CA ASN A 376 -9.45 -7.28 -20.91
C ASN A 376 -7.98 -7.46 -21.29
N VAL A 377 -7.52 -6.53 -22.10
CA VAL A 377 -6.11 -6.24 -22.32
C VAL A 377 -5.88 -4.82 -21.82
N SER A 378 -4.81 -4.61 -21.08
CA SER A 378 -4.40 -3.27 -20.67
C SER A 378 -2.96 -2.99 -21.04
N PHE A 379 -2.70 -1.75 -21.39
CA PHE A 379 -1.37 -1.20 -21.63
C PHE A 379 -1.13 -0.06 -20.63
N LYS A 380 0.06 -0.02 -20.06
CA LYS A 380 0.50 1.06 -19.16
C LYS A 380 1.91 1.48 -19.56
N ALA A 381 2.11 2.79 -19.73
CA ALA A 381 3.42 3.40 -19.85
C ALA A 381 3.61 4.36 -18.66
N ILE A 382 4.75 4.28 -17.99
CA ILE A 382 5.10 5.13 -16.86
C ILE A 382 6.44 5.77 -17.19
N TYR A 383 6.51 7.08 -17.07
CA TYR A 383 7.74 7.87 -17.12
C TYR A 383 8.00 8.46 -15.73
N ASN A 384 9.19 8.23 -15.24
CA ASN A 384 9.68 8.81 -14.01
C ASN A 384 10.93 9.65 -14.33
N ASN A 385 11.00 10.84 -13.74
CA ASN A 385 12.20 11.67 -13.75
C ASN A 385 12.42 12.25 -12.35
N SER A 386 13.65 12.21 -11.89
CA SER A 386 14.06 12.80 -10.61
C SER A 386 15.40 13.49 -10.78
N ASP A 387 15.49 14.70 -10.25
CA ASP A 387 16.74 15.41 -10.12
C ASP A 387 17.00 15.66 -8.64
N VAL A 388 18.21 15.35 -8.19
CA VAL A 388 18.66 15.55 -6.81
C VAL A 388 19.86 16.50 -6.83
N VAL A 389 19.81 17.51 -5.97
CA VAL A 389 20.95 18.39 -5.69
C VAL A 389 21.17 18.40 -4.18
N GLN A 390 22.32 17.96 -3.78
CA GLN A 390 22.73 17.90 -2.37
C GLN A 390 23.92 18.82 -2.14
N ASN A 391 23.88 19.57 -1.05
CA ASN A 391 24.97 20.41 -0.60
C ASN A 391 25.14 20.18 0.91
N ASP A 392 26.24 19.55 1.28
CA ASP A 392 26.59 19.21 2.66
C ASP A 392 27.74 20.08 3.13
N THR A 393 27.55 20.66 4.30
CA THR A 393 28.58 21.43 4.99
C THR A 393 28.84 20.80 6.36
N THR A 394 30.01 20.32 6.60
CA THR A 394 30.46 19.81 7.90
C THR A 394 31.65 20.66 8.39
N LEU A 395 31.51 21.27 9.55
CA LEU A 395 32.52 22.13 10.15
C LEU A 395 32.77 21.71 11.60
N SER A 396 34.03 21.49 11.94
CA SER A 396 34.45 21.28 13.32
C SER A 396 35.18 22.53 13.83
N TYR A 397 34.84 22.95 15.05
CA TYR A 397 35.39 24.14 15.68
C TYR A 397 36.09 23.79 16.97
N ASN A 398 37.25 24.36 17.16
CA ASN A 398 37.94 24.36 18.44
C ASN A 398 37.16 25.18 19.49
N GLN A 399 37.54 25.06 20.77
CA GLN A 399 36.92 25.85 21.85
C GLN A 399 37.10 27.38 21.68
N ASP A 400 38.16 27.82 21.00
CA ASP A 400 38.41 29.24 20.67
C ASP A 400 37.62 29.76 19.48
N GLY A 401 36.79 28.88 18.85
CA GLY A 401 35.95 29.20 17.71
C GLY A 401 36.68 29.14 16.36
N GLY A 402 37.94 28.78 16.31
CA GLY A 402 38.65 28.54 15.05
C GLY A 402 38.21 27.23 14.38
N ILE A 403 38.22 27.20 13.04
CA ILE A 403 37.89 25.98 12.28
C ILE A 403 39.02 24.98 12.46
N ARG A 404 38.71 23.82 13.06
CA ARG A 404 39.60 22.67 13.24
C ARG A 404 39.68 21.82 11.96
N ALA A 405 38.53 21.56 11.36
CA ALA A 405 38.38 20.78 10.14
C ALA A 405 37.07 21.16 9.43
N GLY A 406 37.01 20.96 8.15
CA GLY A 406 35.79 21.24 7.38
C GLY A 406 35.76 20.46 6.09
N ASN A 407 34.53 20.16 5.69
CA ASN A 407 34.23 19.47 4.46
C ASN A 407 32.98 20.10 3.80
N LEU A 408 33.09 20.45 2.53
CA LEU A 408 31.96 20.83 1.68
C LEU A 408 31.80 19.75 0.63
N TYR A 409 30.61 19.18 0.55
CA TYR A 409 30.29 18.17 -0.44
C TYR A 409 29.10 18.64 -1.26
N THR A 410 29.19 18.52 -2.58
CA THR A 410 28.08 18.78 -3.50
C THR A 410 27.84 17.56 -4.36
N GLU A 411 26.59 17.18 -4.53
CA GLU A 411 26.20 16.06 -5.37
C GLU A 411 25.02 16.45 -6.26
N THR A 412 25.08 16.04 -7.53
CA THR A 412 23.98 16.18 -8.47
C THR A 412 23.67 14.81 -9.06
N GLY A 413 22.39 14.38 -8.92
CA GLY A 413 21.98 13.03 -9.29
C GLY A 413 20.68 13.01 -10.14
N PRO A 414 20.78 13.28 -11.48
CA PRO A 414 19.64 13.08 -12.35
C PRO A 414 19.33 11.59 -12.52
N SER A 415 18.06 11.22 -12.48
CA SER A 415 17.62 9.87 -12.77
C SER A 415 16.37 9.86 -13.62
N GLY A 416 16.24 8.88 -14.51
CA GLY A 416 15.09 8.72 -15.36
C GLY A 416 14.74 7.26 -15.59
N SER A 417 13.46 6.95 -15.73
CA SER A 417 13.06 5.60 -16.11
C SER A 417 11.77 5.59 -16.93
N TRP A 418 11.70 4.62 -17.84
CA TRP A 418 10.50 4.24 -18.54
C TRP A 418 10.09 2.84 -18.13
N ARG A 419 8.79 2.62 -17.93
CA ARG A 419 8.23 1.30 -17.70
C ARG A 419 7.01 1.10 -18.58
N PHE A 420 6.99 -0.02 -19.28
CA PHE A 420 5.90 -0.45 -20.15
C PHE A 420 5.36 -1.77 -19.63
N ASN A 421 4.04 -1.87 -19.49
CA ASN A 421 3.37 -3.10 -19.08
C ASN A 421 2.24 -3.41 -20.09
N VAL A 422 2.11 -4.68 -20.45
CA VAL A 422 0.96 -5.20 -21.17
C VAL A 422 0.41 -6.37 -20.35
N ASP A 423 -0.85 -6.25 -19.93
CA ASP A 423 -1.51 -7.30 -19.14
C ASP A 423 -2.73 -7.83 -19.90
N TYR A 424 -2.91 -9.13 -19.89
CA TYR A 424 -4.06 -9.83 -20.43
C TYR A 424 -4.77 -10.58 -19.31
N LYS A 425 -6.10 -10.41 -19.21
CA LYS A 425 -6.94 -11.09 -18.25
C LYS A 425 -8.06 -11.84 -18.98
N LEU A 426 -8.13 -13.15 -18.78
CA LEU A 426 -9.12 -14.04 -19.38
C LEU A 426 -9.95 -14.72 -18.30
N PRO A 427 -11.25 -14.39 -18.17
CA PRO A 427 -12.16 -15.17 -17.32
C PRO A 427 -12.46 -16.50 -18.00
N LEU A 428 -12.37 -17.57 -17.25
CA LEU A 428 -12.68 -18.92 -17.69
C LEU A 428 -13.95 -19.41 -17.01
N LYS A 429 -14.56 -20.47 -17.52
CA LYS A 429 -15.74 -21.11 -16.90
C LYS A 429 -15.43 -21.59 -15.48
N LYS A 430 -16.44 -21.65 -14.61
CA LYS A 430 -16.38 -22.15 -13.22
C LYS A 430 -15.43 -21.32 -12.33
N ASP A 431 -15.57 -19.99 -12.31
CA ASP A 431 -14.82 -19.05 -11.48
C ASP A 431 -13.29 -19.19 -11.60
N ARG A 432 -12.81 -19.56 -12.78
CA ARG A 432 -11.37 -19.62 -13.09
C ARG A 432 -10.96 -18.39 -13.87
N LYS A 433 -9.70 -18.03 -13.74
CA LYS A 433 -9.12 -16.88 -14.42
C LYS A 433 -7.68 -17.22 -14.83
N PHE A 434 -7.33 -16.84 -16.04
CA PHE A 434 -5.95 -16.82 -16.53
C PHE A 434 -5.51 -15.37 -16.71
N GLU A 435 -4.31 -15.05 -16.23
CA GLU A 435 -3.68 -13.74 -16.40
C GLU A 435 -2.26 -13.97 -16.93
N ALA A 436 -1.82 -13.11 -17.85
CA ALA A 436 -0.45 -13.09 -18.35
C ALA A 436 -0.07 -11.66 -18.66
N GLY A 437 1.22 -11.33 -18.54
CA GLY A 437 1.70 -10.01 -18.86
C GLY A 437 3.17 -9.98 -19.21
N LEU A 438 3.54 -8.88 -19.85
CA LEU A 438 4.91 -8.53 -20.20
C LEU A 438 5.24 -7.16 -19.63
N GLN A 439 6.47 -6.99 -19.19
CA GLN A 439 7.00 -5.73 -18.68
C GLN A 439 8.36 -5.46 -19.28
N ALA A 440 8.62 -4.21 -19.65
CA ALA A 440 9.95 -3.71 -19.96
C ALA A 440 10.20 -2.45 -19.13
N GLN A 441 11.31 -2.38 -18.45
CA GLN A 441 11.76 -1.21 -17.70
C GLN A 441 13.14 -0.82 -18.19
N PHE A 442 13.35 0.47 -18.42
CA PHE A 442 14.61 1.09 -18.81
C PHE A 442 14.89 2.19 -17.80
N GLY A 443 16.05 2.15 -17.16
CA GLY A 443 16.40 3.13 -16.13
C GLY A 443 17.84 3.57 -16.23
N SER A 444 18.08 4.87 -16.04
CA SER A 444 19.43 5.43 -15.90
C SER A 444 19.47 6.43 -14.76
N SER A 445 20.59 6.51 -14.08
CA SER A 445 20.90 7.57 -13.14
C SER A 445 22.39 7.93 -13.24
N GLY A 446 22.72 9.16 -12.90
CA GLY A 446 24.10 9.61 -12.78
C GLY A 446 24.27 10.35 -11.47
N ASP A 447 25.42 10.20 -10.82
CA ASP A 447 25.78 10.91 -9.61
C ASP A 447 27.17 11.54 -9.77
N ILE A 448 27.20 12.87 -9.68
CA ILE A 448 28.44 13.67 -9.73
C ILE A 448 28.66 14.31 -8.38
N GLY A 449 29.58 13.75 -7.62
CA GLY A 449 29.96 14.21 -6.29
C GLY A 449 31.27 14.99 -6.33
N LYS A 450 31.29 16.16 -5.71
CA LYS A 450 32.51 16.99 -5.56
C LYS A 450 32.75 17.29 -4.10
N ASN A 451 33.94 16.99 -3.65
CA ASN A 451 34.37 17.22 -2.27
C ASN A 451 35.44 18.33 -2.20
N TYR A 452 35.34 19.20 -1.21
CA TYR A 452 36.28 20.24 -0.88
C TYR A 452 36.62 20.15 0.60
N THR A 453 37.89 19.99 0.92
CA THR A 453 38.42 19.86 2.28
C THR A 453 39.01 21.17 2.75
N TYR A 454 38.75 21.56 3.99
CA TYR A 454 39.29 22.75 4.60
C TYR A 454 40.79 22.62 4.80
N ASN A 455 41.54 23.61 4.30
CA ASN A 455 43.00 23.75 4.45
C ASN A 455 43.26 24.79 5.53
N SER A 456 43.77 24.36 6.67
CA SER A 456 44.04 25.24 7.82
C SER A 456 45.20 26.22 7.62
N VAL A 457 46.05 26.03 6.60
CA VAL A 457 47.18 26.92 6.30
C VAL A 457 46.72 28.10 5.43
N THR A 458 45.85 27.82 4.43
CA THR A 458 45.35 28.85 3.52
C THR A 458 44.00 29.43 3.96
N GLU A 459 43.37 28.79 4.94
CA GLU A 459 42.00 29.09 5.43
C GLU A 459 40.96 29.02 4.29
N THR A 460 41.14 28.11 3.31
CA THR A 460 40.26 27.91 2.15
C THR A 460 39.79 26.46 2.06
N PHE A 461 38.73 26.24 1.30
CA PHE A 461 38.28 24.90 0.92
C PHE A 461 38.92 24.53 -0.42
N ASP A 462 39.80 23.54 -0.41
CA ASP A 462 40.52 23.06 -1.59
C ASP A 462 39.80 21.84 -2.17
N PHE A 463 39.67 21.77 -3.50
CA PHE A 463 39.04 20.63 -4.17
C PHE A 463 39.86 19.35 -3.89
N ASN A 464 39.14 18.30 -3.45
CA ASN A 464 39.69 17.00 -3.12
C ASN A 464 39.24 15.92 -4.12
N PRO A 465 40.04 15.55 -5.09
CA PRO A 465 39.69 14.57 -6.10
C PRO A 465 39.59 13.14 -5.57
N LEU A 466 40.22 12.83 -4.41
CA LEU A 466 40.16 11.50 -3.81
C LEU A 466 38.78 11.15 -3.26
N PHE A 467 37.99 12.16 -2.88
CA PHE A 467 36.63 12.02 -2.34
C PHE A 467 35.57 12.57 -3.30
N SER A 468 35.94 12.75 -4.57
CA SER A 468 35.03 13.18 -5.64
C SER A 468 34.79 12.05 -6.60
N SER A 469 33.58 11.96 -7.14
CA SER A 469 33.12 10.85 -7.97
C SER A 469 32.25 11.31 -9.12
N ASP A 470 32.20 10.49 -10.16
CA ASP A 470 31.26 10.57 -11.26
C ASP A 470 30.85 9.13 -11.60
N VAL A 471 29.59 8.81 -11.40
CA VAL A 471 29.04 7.46 -11.56
C VAL A 471 27.85 7.50 -12.50
N GLU A 472 27.84 6.62 -13.48
CA GLU A 472 26.69 6.37 -14.33
C GLU A 472 26.17 4.94 -14.09
N TYR A 473 24.87 4.84 -13.89
CA TYR A 473 24.16 3.61 -13.62
C TYR A 473 23.03 3.41 -14.63
N VAL A 474 23.05 2.28 -15.34
CA VAL A 474 21.98 1.87 -16.26
C VAL A 474 21.46 0.50 -15.82
N ARG A 475 20.13 0.37 -15.73
CA ARG A 475 19.48 -0.91 -15.41
C ARG A 475 18.22 -1.11 -16.22
N ASP A 476 18.23 -2.17 -17.03
CA ASP A 476 17.12 -2.63 -17.83
C ASP A 476 16.58 -3.94 -17.27
N ILE A 477 15.26 -4.05 -17.14
CA ILE A 477 14.58 -5.26 -16.66
C ILE A 477 13.47 -5.63 -17.64
N HIS A 478 13.55 -6.84 -18.20
CA HIS A 478 12.52 -7.42 -19.04
C HIS A 478 11.87 -8.58 -18.30
N ALA A 479 10.56 -8.55 -18.15
CA ALA A 479 9.85 -9.57 -17.39
C ALA A 479 8.62 -10.10 -18.14
N GLY A 480 8.34 -11.38 -17.91
CA GLY A 480 7.10 -12.00 -18.33
C GLY A 480 6.50 -12.84 -17.20
N TYR A 481 5.17 -12.82 -17.08
CA TYR A 481 4.51 -13.61 -16.06
C TYR A 481 3.26 -14.32 -16.61
N THR A 482 2.92 -15.44 -15.97
CA THR A 482 1.65 -16.14 -16.15
C THR A 482 1.06 -16.47 -14.79
N MET A 483 -0.26 -16.42 -14.68
CA MET A 483 -0.96 -16.71 -13.45
C MET A 483 -2.30 -17.40 -13.74
N PHE A 484 -2.58 -18.47 -13.00
CA PHE A 484 -3.83 -19.20 -13.07
C PHE A 484 -4.48 -19.22 -11.70
N SER A 485 -5.71 -18.74 -11.61
CA SER A 485 -6.48 -18.72 -10.37
C SER A 485 -7.88 -19.25 -10.55
N GLY A 486 -8.49 -19.73 -9.48
CA GLY A 486 -9.84 -20.23 -9.51
C GLY A 486 -10.35 -20.66 -8.15
N LYS A 487 -11.62 -21.16 -8.17
CA LYS A 487 -12.27 -21.66 -6.98
C LYS A 487 -12.87 -23.04 -7.29
N TYR A 488 -12.64 -23.99 -6.40
CA TYR A 488 -13.27 -25.30 -6.43
C TYR A 488 -13.96 -25.56 -5.10
N LYS A 489 -15.28 -25.46 -5.07
CA LYS A 489 -16.08 -25.48 -3.84
C LYS A 489 -15.59 -24.40 -2.84
N SER A 490 -15.09 -24.82 -1.69
CA SER A 490 -14.54 -23.94 -0.65
C SER A 490 -13.03 -23.63 -0.81
N LEU A 491 -12.36 -24.26 -1.77
CA LEU A 491 -10.94 -24.08 -2.01
C LEU A 491 -10.72 -23.03 -3.12
N GLY A 492 -10.12 -21.90 -2.80
CA GLY A 492 -9.54 -20.95 -3.73
C GLY A 492 -8.06 -21.26 -3.97
N TYR A 493 -7.58 -21.09 -5.18
CA TYR A 493 -6.18 -21.31 -5.53
C TYR A 493 -5.69 -20.28 -6.55
N GLN A 494 -4.40 -19.94 -6.46
CA GLN A 494 -3.71 -19.05 -7.40
C GLN A 494 -2.27 -19.52 -7.52
N LEU A 495 -1.84 -19.83 -8.74
CA LEU A 495 -0.49 -20.25 -9.07
C LEU A 495 0.08 -19.28 -10.09
N GLY A 496 1.31 -18.85 -9.90
CA GLY A 496 1.97 -17.90 -10.78
C GLY A 496 3.44 -18.21 -10.97
N LEU A 497 3.95 -17.84 -12.13
CA LEU A 497 5.36 -17.89 -12.45
C LEU A 497 5.75 -16.60 -13.18
N ARG A 498 6.82 -15.96 -12.72
CA ARG A 498 7.43 -14.78 -13.34
C ARG A 498 8.89 -15.07 -13.66
N ALA A 499 9.36 -14.63 -14.81
CA ALA A 499 10.76 -14.59 -15.19
C ALA A 499 11.19 -13.13 -15.38
N GLU A 500 12.36 -12.76 -14.87
CA GLU A 500 12.96 -11.45 -15.08
C GLU A 500 14.38 -11.60 -15.63
N TYR A 501 14.65 -10.94 -16.75
CA TYR A 501 15.99 -10.76 -17.28
C TYR A 501 16.45 -9.35 -16.92
N THR A 502 17.55 -9.24 -16.19
CA THR A 502 18.15 -8.00 -15.74
C THR A 502 19.48 -7.77 -16.43
N PHE A 503 19.62 -6.64 -17.11
CA PHE A 503 20.87 -6.12 -17.60
C PHE A 503 21.20 -4.83 -16.90
N GLN A 504 22.40 -4.74 -16.27
CA GLN A 504 22.79 -3.59 -15.48
C GLN A 504 24.25 -3.29 -15.74
N THR A 505 24.58 -2.01 -15.91
CA THR A 505 25.98 -1.54 -16.00
C THR A 505 26.18 -0.39 -15.01
N ILE A 506 27.36 -0.37 -14.42
CA ILE A 506 27.82 0.72 -13.58
C ILE A 506 29.19 1.13 -14.10
N SER A 507 29.34 2.41 -14.43
CA SER A 507 30.58 3.02 -14.83
C SER A 507 30.95 4.14 -13.86
N THR A 508 32.22 4.31 -13.57
CA THR A 508 32.74 5.38 -12.71
C THR A 508 34.07 5.84 -13.21
N THR A 509 34.40 7.13 -13.04
CA THR A 509 35.69 7.69 -13.36
C THR A 509 36.81 7.12 -12.47
N ALA A 510 36.48 6.54 -11.31
CA ALA A 510 37.44 5.95 -10.40
C ALA A 510 37.87 4.51 -10.78
N ALA A 511 37.18 3.85 -11.74
CA ALA A 511 37.49 2.50 -12.17
C ALA A 511 37.62 2.42 -13.69
N THR A 512 38.56 1.59 -14.16
CA THR A 512 38.80 1.36 -15.60
C THR A 512 37.88 0.31 -16.21
N GLU A 513 37.13 -0.45 -15.40
CA GLU A 513 36.24 -1.52 -15.83
C GLU A 513 34.78 -1.21 -15.45
N TYR A 514 33.86 -1.53 -16.37
CA TYR A 514 32.43 -1.49 -16.11
C TYR A 514 32.00 -2.72 -15.32
N LEU A 515 31.25 -2.52 -14.24
CA LEU A 515 30.54 -3.62 -13.62
C LEU A 515 29.30 -3.95 -14.46
N THR A 516 29.19 -5.21 -14.90
CA THR A 516 28.02 -5.67 -15.67
C THR A 516 27.36 -6.83 -14.95
N ILE A 517 26.03 -6.74 -14.78
CA ILE A 517 25.17 -7.82 -14.32
C ILE A 517 24.28 -8.20 -15.48
N ASP A 518 24.29 -9.49 -15.86
CA ASP A 518 23.48 -10.09 -16.93
C ASP A 518 22.87 -11.38 -16.36
N GLN A 519 21.59 -11.34 -15.99
CA GLN A 519 21.01 -12.43 -15.21
C GLN A 519 19.54 -12.67 -15.51
N LEU A 520 19.15 -13.98 -15.60
CA LEU A 520 17.77 -14.43 -15.70
C LEU A 520 17.33 -15.10 -14.40
N ASP A 521 16.27 -14.59 -13.80
CA ASP A 521 15.71 -15.05 -12.53
C ASP A 521 14.28 -15.54 -12.66
N TRP A 522 13.89 -16.52 -11.80
CA TRP A 522 12.57 -17.12 -11.75
C TRP A 522 11.91 -16.92 -10.39
N PHE A 523 10.66 -16.48 -10.40
CA PHE A 523 9.88 -16.14 -9.22
C PHE A 523 8.54 -16.88 -9.22
N PRO A 524 8.49 -18.10 -8.71
CA PRO A 524 7.26 -18.85 -8.51
C PRO A 524 6.46 -18.28 -7.33
N SER A 525 5.11 -18.36 -7.43
CA SER A 525 4.19 -18.05 -6.35
C SER A 525 3.01 -19.01 -6.31
N ALA A 526 2.53 -19.34 -5.13
CA ALA A 526 1.38 -20.19 -4.91
C ALA A 526 0.57 -19.72 -3.71
N HIS A 527 -0.75 -19.57 -3.88
CA HIS A 527 -1.66 -19.14 -2.82
C HIS A 527 -2.88 -20.05 -2.82
N PHE A 528 -3.26 -20.51 -1.64
CA PHE A 528 -4.44 -21.33 -1.40
C PHE A 528 -5.27 -20.71 -0.29
N SER A 529 -6.60 -20.70 -0.48
CA SER A 529 -7.54 -20.26 0.55
C SER A 529 -8.63 -21.30 0.72
N TYR A 530 -8.95 -21.65 1.95
CA TYR A 530 -10.04 -22.57 2.27
C TYR A 530 -11.07 -21.89 3.15
N SER A 531 -12.31 -21.75 2.61
CA SER A 531 -13.41 -21.10 3.32
C SER A 531 -14.19 -22.13 4.12
N LEU A 532 -14.25 -21.97 5.44
CA LEU A 532 -15.00 -22.79 6.37
C LEU A 532 -16.49 -22.37 6.43
N LYS A 533 -17.38 -23.27 6.87
CA LYS A 533 -18.82 -23.00 6.95
C LYS A 533 -19.19 -21.80 7.82
N ASN A 534 -18.40 -21.47 8.84
CA ASN A 534 -18.57 -20.32 9.73
C ASN A 534 -17.96 -19.01 9.20
N LYS A 535 -17.63 -18.95 7.91
CA LYS A 535 -16.95 -17.84 7.23
C LYS A 535 -15.49 -17.61 7.67
N SER A 536 -14.91 -18.48 8.51
CA SER A 536 -13.47 -18.48 8.78
C SER A 536 -12.71 -18.91 7.53
N GLN A 537 -11.47 -18.44 7.38
CA GLN A 537 -10.62 -18.76 6.24
C GLN A 537 -9.26 -19.27 6.73
N LEU A 538 -8.76 -20.28 6.06
CA LEU A 538 -7.38 -20.74 6.16
C LEU A 538 -6.68 -20.37 4.85
N LEU A 539 -5.54 -19.69 4.94
CA LEU A 539 -4.74 -19.30 3.79
C LEU A 539 -3.35 -19.94 3.92
N VAL A 540 -2.81 -20.37 2.80
CA VAL A 540 -1.43 -20.88 2.71
C VAL A 540 -0.80 -20.22 1.50
N SER A 541 0.39 -19.66 1.65
CA SER A 541 1.08 -19.00 0.55
C SER A 541 2.58 -19.27 0.55
N TYR A 542 3.14 -19.23 -0.65
CA TYR A 542 4.57 -19.26 -0.94
C TYR A 542 4.89 -18.27 -2.03
N SER A 543 6.00 -17.51 -1.88
CA SER A 543 6.61 -16.76 -2.97
C SER A 543 8.12 -16.70 -2.85
N ARG A 544 8.80 -16.56 -4.00
CA ARG A 544 10.20 -16.20 -4.12
C ARG A 544 10.32 -14.76 -4.63
N ARG A 545 11.24 -13.98 -4.05
CA ARG A 545 11.48 -12.58 -4.37
C ARG A 545 12.96 -12.27 -4.43
N ILE A 546 13.30 -11.05 -4.90
CA ILE A 546 14.67 -10.54 -5.01
C ILE A 546 14.74 -9.15 -4.37
N GLU A 547 15.85 -8.83 -3.75
CA GLU A 547 16.26 -7.47 -3.39
C GLU A 547 17.58 -7.17 -4.07
N ARG A 548 17.56 -6.22 -5.00
CA ARG A 548 18.76 -5.78 -5.71
C ARG A 548 19.46 -4.69 -4.91
N PRO A 549 20.80 -4.70 -4.81
CA PRO A 549 21.52 -3.63 -4.16
C PRO A 549 21.19 -2.28 -4.80
N ARG A 550 21.15 -1.23 -3.97
CA ARG A 550 20.95 0.15 -4.45
C ARG A 550 22.21 0.64 -5.17
N SER A 551 22.08 1.60 -6.09
CA SER A 551 23.20 2.13 -6.89
C SER A 551 24.42 2.50 -6.05
N TYR A 552 24.22 3.31 -5.02
CA TYR A 552 25.29 3.79 -4.14
C TYR A 552 26.01 2.68 -3.34
N PHE A 553 25.44 1.47 -3.24
CA PHE A 553 26.13 0.32 -2.63
C PHE A 553 27.27 -0.21 -3.50
N PHE A 554 27.27 0.10 -4.78
CA PHE A 554 28.31 -0.35 -5.71
C PHE A 554 29.47 0.66 -5.88
N GLU A 555 29.33 1.87 -5.37
CA GLU A 555 30.25 2.98 -5.59
C GLU A 555 31.58 2.78 -4.86
N PRO A 556 32.69 2.52 -5.56
CA PRO A 556 33.96 2.12 -4.94
C PRO A 556 34.82 3.30 -4.47
N PHE A 557 34.23 4.42 -4.13
CA PHE A 557 34.96 5.58 -3.60
C PHE A 557 34.57 5.87 -2.15
N ILE A 558 35.46 6.54 -1.43
CA ILE A 558 35.27 6.85 -0.02
C ILE A 558 34.53 8.18 0.12
N THR A 559 33.53 8.19 0.96
CA THR A 559 32.74 9.40 1.33
C THR A 559 32.81 9.57 2.85
N TRP A 560 33.03 10.79 3.31
CA TRP A 560 33.00 11.14 4.73
C TRP A 560 31.55 11.29 5.21
N ASP A 561 31.17 10.55 6.24
CA ASP A 561 29.91 10.74 6.94
C ASP A 561 30.02 11.74 8.10
N ASP A 562 31.17 11.69 8.83
CA ASP A 562 31.58 12.60 9.90
C ASP A 562 33.08 12.55 10.11
N PRO A 563 33.70 13.33 11.05
CA PRO A 563 35.14 13.34 11.27
C PRO A 563 35.79 12.00 11.61
N TYR A 564 35.02 11.01 12.00
CA TYR A 564 35.51 9.69 12.46
C TYR A 564 34.97 8.51 11.65
N ASN A 565 34.08 8.77 10.69
CA ASN A 565 33.43 7.72 9.91
C ASN A 565 33.47 8.04 8.42
N VAL A 566 33.95 7.08 7.65
CA VAL A 566 33.85 7.07 6.19
C VAL A 566 33.04 5.87 5.72
N ARG A 567 32.51 5.95 4.53
CA ARG A 567 31.81 4.86 3.86
C ARG A 567 32.37 4.63 2.46
N THR A 568 32.20 3.40 1.96
CA THR A 568 32.46 3.03 0.57
C THR A 568 31.46 1.96 0.13
N GLY A 569 31.23 1.83 -1.16
CA GLY A 569 30.44 0.75 -1.72
C GLY A 569 31.27 -0.50 -2.03
N ASN A 570 30.60 -1.52 -2.56
CA ASN A 570 31.23 -2.78 -2.95
C ASN A 570 30.68 -3.23 -4.32
N PRO A 571 31.52 -3.14 -5.38
CA PRO A 571 31.13 -3.57 -6.73
C PRO A 571 30.75 -5.03 -6.86
N ASN A 572 31.18 -5.89 -5.94
CA ASN A 572 30.98 -7.35 -5.99
C ASN A 572 29.68 -7.81 -5.31
N LEU A 573 28.75 -6.92 -4.98
CA LEU A 573 27.51 -7.29 -4.34
C LEU A 573 26.60 -8.11 -5.24
N LEU A 574 26.06 -9.18 -4.67
CA LEU A 574 25.02 -10.01 -5.24
C LEU A 574 23.64 -9.58 -4.73
N ALA A 575 22.60 -9.84 -5.52
CA ALA A 575 21.24 -9.65 -5.06
C ALA A 575 20.85 -10.64 -3.95
N GLU A 576 19.98 -10.21 -3.04
CA GLU A 576 19.38 -11.07 -2.03
C GLU A 576 18.17 -11.82 -2.60
N TYR A 577 18.03 -13.12 -2.29
CA TYR A 577 16.87 -13.94 -2.66
C TYR A 577 16.10 -14.38 -1.45
N ILE A 578 14.79 -14.08 -1.45
CA ILE A 578 13.91 -14.32 -0.33
C ILE A 578 12.88 -15.39 -0.68
N ASN A 579 12.80 -16.45 0.13
CA ASN A 579 11.72 -17.42 0.09
C ASN A 579 10.83 -17.22 1.32
N ALA A 580 9.53 -17.03 1.10
CA ALA A 580 8.55 -16.78 2.15
C ALA A 580 7.42 -17.82 2.11
N PHE A 581 7.12 -18.41 3.27
CA PHE A 581 6.01 -19.34 3.51
C PHE A 581 5.10 -18.75 4.58
N GLU A 582 3.79 -18.83 4.38
CA GLU A 582 2.81 -18.30 5.34
C GLU A 582 1.61 -19.22 5.46
N VAL A 583 1.11 -19.38 6.68
CA VAL A 583 -0.16 -20.04 7.00
C VAL A 583 -0.94 -19.12 7.91
N SER A 584 -2.08 -18.63 7.41
CA SER A 584 -2.94 -17.68 8.13
C SER A 584 -4.32 -18.28 8.39
N PHE A 585 -4.83 -18.08 9.59
CA PHE A 585 -6.21 -18.38 9.96
C PHE A 585 -6.93 -17.11 10.38
N MET A 586 -8.08 -16.83 9.75
CA MET A 586 -8.93 -15.67 10.06
C MET A 586 -10.33 -16.12 10.45
N LYS A 587 -10.84 -15.50 11.53
CA LYS A 587 -12.19 -15.74 12.05
C LYS A 587 -12.97 -14.43 12.18
N PRO A 588 -14.03 -14.19 11.39
CA PRO A 588 -14.92 -13.04 11.57
C PRO A 588 -15.87 -13.27 12.75
N PHE A 589 -16.19 -12.22 13.50
CA PHE A 589 -17.14 -12.21 14.63
C PHE A 589 -18.45 -11.52 14.24
N LYS A 590 -19.24 -12.11 13.34
CA LYS A 590 -20.50 -11.54 12.83
C LYS A 590 -20.36 -10.01 12.60
N SER A 591 -21.04 -9.16 13.36
CA SER A 591 -20.98 -7.70 13.23
C SER A 591 -20.00 -7.02 14.20
N LYS A 592 -19.13 -7.77 14.90
CA LYS A 592 -18.28 -7.23 15.97
C LYS A 592 -16.79 -7.14 15.64
N GLY A 593 -16.36 -7.59 14.45
CA GLY A 593 -14.97 -7.55 14.04
C GLY A 593 -14.40 -8.89 13.63
N PHE A 594 -13.08 -9.09 13.77
CA PHE A 594 -12.39 -10.32 13.39
C PHE A 594 -11.17 -10.57 14.29
N ALA A 595 -10.66 -11.81 14.27
CA ALA A 595 -9.33 -12.17 14.74
C ALA A 595 -8.59 -12.94 13.65
N SER A 596 -7.29 -12.78 13.57
CA SER A 596 -6.41 -13.58 12.72
C SER A 596 -5.15 -13.99 13.45
N VAL A 597 -4.63 -15.16 13.10
CA VAL A 597 -3.34 -15.68 13.53
C VAL A 597 -2.63 -16.18 12.29
N GLU A 598 -1.36 -15.85 12.16
CA GLU A 598 -0.51 -16.19 11.04
C GLU A 598 0.83 -16.72 11.53
N VAL A 599 1.24 -17.86 11.03
CA VAL A 599 2.59 -18.41 11.19
C VAL A 599 3.34 -18.21 9.89
N TYR A 600 4.56 -17.70 9.94
CA TYR A 600 5.39 -17.50 8.77
C TYR A 600 6.81 -17.99 8.98
N ALA A 601 7.43 -18.38 7.87
CA ALA A 601 8.85 -18.68 7.79
C ALA A 601 9.45 -17.97 6.57
N ARG A 602 10.59 -17.34 6.75
CA ARG A 602 11.28 -16.58 5.73
C ARG A 602 12.75 -16.90 5.74
N GLN A 603 13.35 -17.07 4.57
CA GLN A 603 14.77 -17.25 4.38
C GLN A 603 15.26 -16.27 3.32
N SER A 604 16.26 -15.45 3.66
CA SER A 604 16.98 -14.54 2.76
C SER A 604 18.39 -15.05 2.57
N ASN A 605 18.76 -15.32 1.32
CA ASN A 605 20.12 -15.73 0.95
C ASN A 605 20.88 -14.53 0.39
N ASN A 606 22.20 -14.53 0.53
CA ASN A 606 23.11 -13.42 0.14
C ASN A 606 22.76 -12.11 0.85
N ILE A 607 22.36 -12.18 2.15
CA ILE A 607 21.93 -10.99 2.88
C ILE A 607 23.04 -9.93 2.89
N ILE A 608 22.68 -8.69 2.55
CA ILE A 608 23.59 -7.55 2.53
C ILE A 608 23.57 -6.87 3.89
N ASN A 609 24.76 -6.77 4.50
CA ASN A 609 24.94 -5.99 5.72
C ASN A 609 26.08 -5.00 5.53
N ARG A 610 25.95 -3.85 6.17
CA ARG A 610 27.03 -2.87 6.29
C ARG A 610 27.93 -3.31 7.44
N ILE A 611 29.20 -3.50 7.13
CA ILE A 611 30.23 -3.93 8.09
C ILE A 611 31.19 -2.75 8.27
N SER A 612 31.36 -2.36 9.51
CA SER A 612 32.31 -1.34 9.92
C SER A 612 33.62 -2.00 10.35
N SER A 613 34.72 -1.45 9.89
CA SER A 613 36.08 -1.85 10.26
C SER A 613 36.97 -0.60 10.44
N VAL A 614 38.17 -0.78 11.03
CA VAL A 614 39.10 0.32 11.20
C VAL A 614 39.74 0.67 9.85
N TYR A 615 39.60 1.91 9.40
CA TYR A 615 40.23 2.48 8.20
C TYR A 615 41.61 3.05 8.51
N GLU A 616 41.63 3.94 9.48
CA GLU A 616 42.85 4.56 10.03
C GLU A 616 42.71 4.65 11.56
N PRO A 617 43.76 4.89 12.31
CA PRO A 617 43.64 5.07 13.75
C PRO A 617 42.61 6.16 14.11
N GLY A 618 41.53 5.75 14.76
CA GLY A 618 40.40 6.61 15.12
C GLY A 618 39.32 6.77 14.05
N ILE A 619 39.48 6.29 12.83
CA ILE A 619 38.48 6.38 11.74
C ILE A 619 37.97 5.01 11.37
N LEU A 620 36.64 4.88 11.28
CA LEU A 620 35.96 3.67 10.80
C LEU A 620 35.52 3.81 9.35
N ILE A 621 35.68 2.73 8.58
CA ILE A 621 35.07 2.57 7.26
C ILE A 621 33.91 1.60 7.31
N THR A 622 32.78 1.99 6.75
CA THR A 622 31.60 1.14 6.61
C THR A 622 31.41 0.76 5.15
N GLN A 623 31.33 -0.55 4.88
CA GLN A 623 31.17 -1.11 3.55
C GLN A 623 30.08 -2.19 3.53
N PRO A 624 29.21 -2.27 2.50
CA PRO A 624 28.21 -3.34 2.36
C PRO A 624 28.86 -4.64 1.86
N TYR A 625 28.44 -5.77 2.42
CA TYR A 625 28.89 -7.11 2.04
C TYR A 625 27.71 -8.09 2.03
N ASN A 626 27.76 -9.10 1.16
CA ASN A 626 26.92 -10.28 1.30
C ASN A 626 27.55 -11.21 2.34
N ILE A 627 26.92 -11.34 3.50
CA ILE A 627 27.53 -12.05 4.64
C ILE A 627 26.94 -13.44 4.89
N GLY A 628 25.88 -13.86 4.18
CA GLY A 628 25.34 -15.20 4.34
C GLY A 628 23.83 -15.31 4.23
N VAL A 629 23.21 -15.99 5.20
CA VAL A 629 21.80 -16.34 5.20
C VAL A 629 21.12 -15.83 6.47
N ALA A 630 20.00 -15.13 6.31
CA ALA A 630 19.12 -14.78 7.41
C ALA A 630 17.83 -15.60 7.36
N GLN A 631 17.37 -16.07 8.50
CA GLN A 631 16.14 -16.83 8.68
C GLN A 631 15.28 -16.18 9.75
N SER A 632 13.96 -16.16 9.54
CA SER A 632 13.01 -15.77 10.58
C SER A 632 11.80 -16.69 10.57
N ILE A 633 11.40 -17.13 11.75
CA ILE A 633 10.18 -17.91 11.99
C ILE A 633 9.36 -17.17 13.03
N GLY A 634 8.10 -16.84 12.69
CA GLY A 634 7.30 -15.97 13.53
C GLY A 634 5.83 -16.31 13.55
N LEU A 635 5.19 -15.68 14.53
CA LEU A 635 3.75 -15.72 14.79
C LEU A 635 3.23 -14.28 14.83
N GLU A 636 2.21 -13.98 14.03
CA GLU A 636 1.49 -12.71 14.04
C GLU A 636 0.04 -12.92 14.46
N GLY A 637 -0.44 -12.12 15.40
CA GLY A 637 -1.83 -12.11 15.82
C GLY A 637 -2.45 -10.74 15.61
N SER A 638 -3.69 -10.67 15.14
CA SER A 638 -4.44 -9.42 15.10
C SER A 638 -5.89 -9.61 15.53
N LEU A 639 -6.42 -8.61 16.22
CA LEU A 639 -7.77 -8.56 16.74
C LEU A 639 -8.35 -7.17 16.48
N SER A 640 -9.51 -7.11 15.84
CA SER A 640 -10.37 -5.93 15.79
C SER A 640 -11.72 -6.31 16.38
N TYR A 641 -12.17 -5.62 17.44
CA TYR A 641 -13.39 -6.00 18.13
C TYR A 641 -14.14 -4.80 18.71
N ASP A 642 -15.45 -4.72 18.44
CA ASP A 642 -16.35 -3.75 19.02
C ASP A 642 -16.84 -4.28 20.39
N ILE A 643 -16.18 -3.84 21.48
CA ILE A 643 -16.53 -4.22 22.85
C ILE A 643 -17.94 -3.69 23.18
N LYS A 644 -18.18 -2.42 22.81
CA LYS A 644 -19.47 -1.72 22.91
C LYS A 644 -19.68 -0.89 21.67
N LYS A 645 -20.90 -0.39 21.42
CA LYS A 645 -21.18 0.53 20.29
C LYS A 645 -20.34 1.79 20.27
N TYR A 646 -19.78 2.17 21.44
CA TYR A 646 -18.94 3.37 21.62
C TYR A 646 -17.47 3.03 21.89
N TRP A 647 -17.08 1.77 21.99
CA TRP A 647 -15.73 1.34 22.30
C TRP A 647 -15.28 0.22 21.38
N LYS A 648 -14.28 0.52 20.56
CA LYS A 648 -13.59 -0.42 19.67
C LYS A 648 -12.15 -0.60 20.12
N ILE A 649 -11.68 -1.83 20.06
CA ILE A 649 -10.29 -2.21 20.32
C ILE A 649 -9.69 -2.82 19.04
N ASN A 650 -8.49 -2.35 18.67
CA ASN A 650 -7.64 -3.00 17.68
C ASN A 650 -6.34 -3.37 18.38
N ALA A 651 -5.97 -4.64 18.32
CA ALA A 651 -4.74 -5.16 18.89
C ALA A 651 -3.97 -5.95 17.83
N GLY A 652 -2.68 -5.74 17.75
CA GLY A 652 -1.75 -6.50 16.92
C GLY A 652 -0.52 -6.89 17.73
N ALA A 653 -0.03 -8.10 17.54
CA ALA A 653 1.23 -8.56 18.11
C ALA A 653 1.95 -9.44 17.10
N ASN A 654 3.26 -9.25 17.02
CA ASN A 654 4.15 -10.07 16.21
C ASN A 654 5.31 -10.54 17.08
N ALA A 655 5.70 -11.81 16.97
CA ALA A 655 6.85 -12.37 17.65
C ALA A 655 7.58 -13.31 16.70
N PHE A 656 8.89 -13.18 16.58
CA PHE A 656 9.68 -14.03 15.71
C PHE A 656 11.08 -14.27 16.24
N TYR A 657 11.59 -15.43 15.92
CA TYR A 657 12.98 -15.79 16.15
C TYR A 657 13.75 -15.51 14.86
N PHE A 658 14.82 -14.74 15.00
CA PHE A 658 15.70 -14.33 13.90
C PHE A 658 17.06 -14.98 14.08
N ILE A 659 17.58 -15.56 13.00
CA ILE A 659 18.90 -16.18 12.93
C ILE A 659 19.62 -15.57 11.75
N LEU A 660 20.79 -15.00 11.99
CA LEU A 660 21.75 -14.58 10.98
C LEU A 660 22.94 -15.55 11.03
N ASN A 661 23.16 -16.26 9.94
CA ASN A 661 24.34 -17.09 9.74
C ASN A 661 25.25 -16.36 8.75
N GLY A 662 26.22 -15.63 9.27
CA GLY A 662 27.10 -14.77 8.48
C GLY A 662 28.55 -15.10 8.68
N ASN A 663 29.33 -15.15 7.58
CA ASN A 663 30.78 -15.24 7.61
C ASN A 663 31.36 -14.32 6.54
N LEU A 664 32.36 -13.53 6.90
CA LEU A 664 33.08 -12.66 5.97
C LEU A 664 34.57 -12.80 6.27
N ASN A 665 35.36 -13.28 5.32
CA ASN A 665 36.81 -13.47 5.43
C ASN A 665 37.26 -14.25 6.67
N GLY A 666 36.45 -15.25 7.09
CA GLY A 666 36.74 -16.07 8.28
C GLY A 666 36.24 -15.50 9.61
N VAL A 667 35.71 -14.28 9.61
CA VAL A 667 35.08 -13.67 10.80
C VAL A 667 33.62 -14.10 10.83
N ASP A 668 33.19 -14.61 12.00
CA ASP A 668 31.80 -15.03 12.22
C ASP A 668 30.93 -13.85 12.66
N TYR A 669 29.89 -13.57 11.88
CA TYR A 669 28.85 -12.57 12.14
C TYR A 669 27.51 -13.23 12.55
N GLY A 670 27.54 -14.51 12.92
CA GLY A 670 26.36 -15.24 13.39
C GLY A 670 25.71 -14.58 14.59
N ARG A 671 24.39 -14.32 14.53
CA ARG A 671 23.59 -13.66 15.56
C ARG A 671 22.19 -14.24 15.61
N GLU A 672 21.62 -14.25 16.79
CA GLU A 672 20.24 -14.69 17.01
C GLU A 672 19.51 -13.70 17.92
N SER A 673 18.21 -13.51 17.68
CA SER A 673 17.38 -12.71 18.57
C SER A 673 15.93 -13.18 18.57
N PHE A 674 15.27 -13.02 19.71
CA PHE A 674 13.82 -13.10 19.79
C PHE A 674 13.24 -11.69 19.77
N ASN A 675 12.53 -11.39 18.68
CA ASN A 675 11.99 -10.06 18.44
C ASN A 675 10.48 -10.10 18.63
N TYR A 676 9.92 -9.05 19.24
CA TYR A 676 8.49 -8.93 19.42
C TYR A 676 8.04 -7.48 19.37
N SER A 677 6.82 -7.30 18.87
CA SER A 677 6.17 -6.01 18.84
C SER A 677 4.69 -6.17 19.21
N ALA A 678 4.12 -5.16 19.83
CA ALA A 678 2.73 -5.12 20.18
C ALA A 678 2.16 -3.72 19.98
N ARG A 679 0.94 -3.65 19.47
CA ARG A 679 0.20 -2.40 19.30
C ARG A 679 -1.21 -2.59 19.82
N LEU A 680 -1.67 -1.61 20.58
CA LEU A 680 -3.01 -1.56 21.14
C LEU A 680 -3.64 -0.20 20.84
N THR A 681 -4.74 -0.21 20.10
CA THR A 681 -5.52 1.00 19.80
C THR A 681 -6.90 0.87 20.45
N ASN A 682 -7.22 1.81 21.34
CA ASN A 682 -8.55 1.98 21.92
C ASN A 682 -9.22 3.18 21.31
N THR A 683 -10.41 3.01 20.74
CA THR A 683 -11.20 4.08 20.14
C THR A 683 -12.56 4.19 20.84
N PHE A 684 -12.84 5.38 21.37
CA PHE A 684 -14.11 5.72 22.03
C PHE A 684 -14.85 6.75 21.19
N THR A 685 -16.11 6.46 20.84
CA THR A 685 -16.95 7.34 20.01
C THR A 685 -18.22 7.71 20.78
N PHE A 686 -18.46 8.99 20.99
CA PHE A 686 -19.62 9.49 21.73
C PHE A 686 -20.05 10.88 21.23
N LYS A 687 -21.32 11.03 20.84
CA LYS A 687 -21.94 12.31 20.40
C LYS A 687 -21.08 13.11 19.40
N GLY A 688 -20.49 12.42 18.41
CA GLY A 688 -19.64 13.02 17.38
C GLY A 688 -18.23 13.38 17.85
N TYR A 689 -17.87 13.06 19.10
CA TYR A 689 -16.48 13.03 19.55
C TYR A 689 -15.90 11.65 19.33
N MET A 690 -14.62 11.58 19.06
CA MET A 690 -13.85 10.38 19.05
C MET A 690 -12.53 10.63 19.78
N LEU A 691 -12.26 9.78 20.75
CA LEU A 691 -11.04 9.72 21.52
C LEU A 691 -10.32 8.43 21.20
N GLN A 692 -9.05 8.51 20.83
CA GLN A 692 -8.23 7.35 20.50
C GLN A 692 -6.94 7.38 21.31
N PHE A 693 -6.57 6.24 21.86
CA PHE A 693 -5.28 5.95 22.50
C PHE A 693 -4.58 4.88 21.69
N VAL A 694 -3.32 5.12 21.34
CA VAL A 694 -2.47 4.15 20.64
C VAL A 694 -1.23 3.92 21.48
N SER A 695 -1.05 2.67 21.95
CA SER A 695 0.17 2.23 22.63
C SER A 695 0.93 1.29 21.70
N ALA A 696 2.21 1.52 21.50
CA ALA A 696 3.05 0.69 20.67
C ALA A 696 4.37 0.39 21.39
N TYR A 697 4.77 -0.87 21.32
CA TYR A 697 6.05 -1.35 21.82
C TYR A 697 6.75 -2.19 20.76
N GLU A 698 8.04 -2.00 20.62
CA GLU A 698 8.92 -2.80 19.76
C GLU A 698 10.17 -3.19 20.56
N SER A 699 10.56 -4.46 20.52
CA SER A 699 11.79 -4.96 21.15
C SER A 699 13.01 -4.47 20.38
N GLY A 700 14.18 -4.51 21.02
CA GLY A 700 15.44 -4.45 20.30
C GLY A 700 15.61 -5.64 19.34
N SER A 701 16.55 -5.52 18.41
CA SER A 701 16.90 -6.56 17.43
C SER A 701 18.41 -6.59 17.21
N VAL A 702 18.93 -7.75 16.84
CA VAL A 702 20.36 -7.87 16.50
C VAL A 702 20.65 -7.42 15.08
N THR A 703 21.86 -6.89 14.90
CA THR A 703 22.51 -6.61 13.61
C THR A 703 23.76 -7.49 13.48
N ALA A 704 24.45 -7.45 12.35
CA ALA A 704 25.70 -8.20 12.19
C ALA A 704 26.76 -7.84 13.25
N GLN A 705 26.82 -6.57 13.67
CA GLN A 705 27.85 -6.06 14.59
C GLN A 705 27.29 -5.43 15.87
N GLY A 706 26.04 -5.72 16.25
CA GLY A 706 25.49 -5.14 17.48
C GLY A 706 24.00 -5.38 17.65
N GLU A 707 23.33 -4.45 18.31
CA GLU A 707 21.90 -4.53 18.66
C GLU A 707 21.24 -3.15 18.54
N SER A 708 19.97 -3.11 18.15
CA SER A 708 19.12 -1.93 18.29
C SER A 708 18.38 -1.96 19.63
N LEU A 709 18.04 -0.80 20.16
CA LEU A 709 17.28 -0.67 21.41
C LEU A 709 15.77 -0.77 21.13
N GLY A 710 15.03 -1.33 22.10
CA GLY A 710 13.58 -1.33 22.07
C GLY A 710 12.99 0.04 22.38
N SER A 711 11.76 0.28 21.90
CA SER A 711 11.04 1.54 22.04
C SER A 711 9.59 1.35 22.45
N PHE A 712 9.08 2.28 23.29
CA PHE A 712 7.67 2.37 23.65
C PHE A 712 7.14 3.77 23.36
N SER A 713 5.98 3.84 22.71
CA SER A 713 5.31 5.13 22.44
C SER A 713 3.83 5.08 22.83
N GLN A 714 3.31 6.24 23.24
CA GLN A 714 1.91 6.43 23.56
C GLN A 714 1.39 7.68 22.87
N ASP A 715 0.38 7.52 21.99
CA ASP A 715 -0.28 8.62 21.29
C ASP A 715 -1.73 8.78 21.79
N ILE A 716 -2.22 10.01 21.76
CA ILE A 716 -3.61 10.35 22.04
C ILE A 716 -4.15 11.24 20.93
N SER A 717 -5.39 11.03 20.51
CA SER A 717 -6.06 11.95 19.60
C SER A 717 -7.52 12.17 19.98
N LEU A 718 -7.97 13.42 19.89
CA LEU A 718 -9.34 13.82 20.09
C LEU A 718 -9.86 14.49 18.82
N LYS A 719 -10.89 13.91 18.21
CA LYS A 719 -11.56 14.42 17.01
C LYS A 719 -12.99 14.83 17.32
N LYS A 720 -13.42 15.95 16.75
CA LYS A 720 -14.82 16.40 16.74
C LYS A 720 -15.25 16.67 15.30
N SER A 721 -16.38 16.07 14.90
CA SER A 721 -17.03 16.33 13.63
C SER A 721 -18.19 17.29 13.77
N PHE A 722 -18.32 18.24 12.83
CA PHE A 722 -19.33 19.28 12.76
C PHE A 722 -20.05 19.21 11.40
N MET A 723 -21.16 19.94 11.25
CA MET A 723 -21.86 20.14 9.98
C MET A 723 -22.19 18.82 9.24
N LYS A 724 -22.70 17.82 9.97
CA LYS A 724 -22.96 16.49 9.39
C LYS A 724 -21.72 15.86 8.73
N ASN A 725 -20.59 15.91 9.43
CA ASN A 725 -19.28 15.40 9.00
C ASN A 725 -18.61 16.15 7.81
N LYS A 726 -19.07 17.36 7.49
CA LYS A 726 -18.40 18.19 6.49
C LYS A 726 -17.17 18.90 7.01
N LEU A 727 -17.11 19.17 8.32
CA LEU A 727 -15.95 19.75 8.99
C LEU A 727 -15.52 18.84 10.13
N ALA A 728 -14.24 18.51 10.20
CA ALA A 728 -13.64 17.79 11.32
C ALA A 728 -12.46 18.58 11.89
N VAL A 729 -12.35 18.60 13.20
CA VAL A 729 -11.21 19.17 13.93
C VAL A 729 -10.61 18.07 14.78
N THR A 730 -9.30 17.87 14.66
CA THR A 730 -8.57 16.83 15.38
C THR A 730 -7.38 17.44 16.11
N LEU A 731 -7.31 17.22 17.42
CA LEU A 731 -6.13 17.50 18.24
C LEU A 731 -5.41 16.18 18.51
N MET A 732 -4.12 16.10 18.19
CA MET A 732 -3.29 14.92 18.36
C MET A 732 -2.03 15.24 19.15
N GLY A 733 -1.70 14.40 20.11
CA GLY A 733 -0.42 14.36 20.81
C GLY A 733 0.27 13.03 20.55
N ARG A 734 1.47 13.07 20.00
CA ARG A 734 2.32 11.89 19.80
C ARG A 734 3.39 11.82 20.87
N ASN A 735 3.77 10.61 21.24
CA ASN A 735 4.78 10.35 22.26
C ASN A 735 4.52 11.17 23.53
N ILE A 736 3.26 11.15 24.02
CA ILE A 736 2.82 12.00 25.15
C ILE A 736 3.57 11.69 26.46
N LEU A 737 4.14 10.51 26.58
CA LEU A 737 4.93 10.10 27.75
C LEU A 737 6.44 10.40 27.60
N GLY A 738 6.91 10.82 26.41
CA GLY A 738 8.32 11.07 26.14
C GLY A 738 9.20 9.81 26.23
N THR A 739 8.61 8.63 26.01
CA THR A 739 9.30 7.34 26.18
C THR A 739 9.87 6.78 24.88
N GLU A 740 9.51 7.36 23.76
CA GLU A 740 10.04 6.98 22.45
C GLU A 740 11.54 7.27 22.39
N ARG A 741 12.30 6.27 21.97
CA ARG A 741 13.75 6.36 21.82
C ARG A 741 14.18 5.49 20.65
N SER A 742 15.26 5.86 20.00
CA SER A 742 16.01 5.01 19.08
C SER A 742 17.46 4.94 19.54
N GLY A 743 18.12 3.84 19.27
CA GLY A 743 19.52 3.69 19.62
C GLY A 743 20.03 2.34 19.22
N SER A 744 21.35 2.20 19.23
CA SER A 744 22.02 0.96 18.89
C SER A 744 23.36 0.85 19.62
N THR A 745 23.77 -0.37 19.83
CA THR A 745 25.18 -0.69 20.12
C THR A 745 25.80 -1.29 18.86
N SER A 746 27.07 -1.05 18.66
CA SER A 746 27.86 -1.65 17.58
C SER A 746 29.26 -1.95 18.10
N PHE A 747 29.85 -3.05 17.66
CA PHE A 747 31.21 -3.42 18.07
C PHE A 747 31.97 -4.00 16.87
N THR A 748 33.25 -3.66 16.84
CA THR A 748 34.28 -4.25 16.00
C THR A 748 35.35 -4.86 16.93
N GLU A 749 36.45 -5.36 16.40
CA GLU A 749 37.55 -5.93 17.20
C GLU A 749 38.01 -5.00 18.35
N ASN A 750 38.13 -3.70 18.08
CA ASN A 750 38.72 -2.73 19.01
C ASN A 750 37.82 -1.54 19.32
N VAL A 751 36.60 -1.49 18.76
CA VAL A 751 35.71 -0.32 18.89
C VAL A 751 34.34 -0.77 19.36
N PHE A 752 33.85 -0.16 20.44
CA PHE A 752 32.48 -0.26 20.91
C PHE A 752 31.81 1.11 20.75
N ILE A 753 30.61 1.14 20.18
CA ILE A 753 29.81 2.36 19.99
C ILE A 753 28.43 2.13 20.58
N GLU A 754 27.98 3.06 21.42
CA GLU A 754 26.59 3.14 21.87
C GLU A 754 26.00 4.49 21.44
N THR A 755 24.87 4.45 20.75
CA THR A 755 24.12 5.63 20.33
C THR A 755 22.71 5.60 20.89
N LEU A 756 22.25 6.71 21.46
CA LEU A 756 20.91 6.89 21.99
C LEU A 756 20.34 8.22 21.48
N SER A 757 19.22 8.18 20.78
CA SER A 757 18.49 9.36 20.31
C SER A 757 17.10 9.40 20.93
N LYS A 758 16.71 10.56 21.47
CA LYS A 758 15.42 10.83 22.12
C LYS A 758 14.71 11.99 21.42
N PRO A 759 13.63 11.73 20.66
CA PRO A 759 12.85 12.80 20.04
C PRO A 759 12.25 13.74 21.09
N PHE A 760 12.26 15.04 20.82
CA PHE A 760 11.57 16.00 21.69
C PHE A 760 10.07 15.74 21.71
N ALA A 761 9.50 15.62 22.90
CA ALA A 761 8.14 15.22 23.14
C ALA A 761 7.41 16.22 24.07
N PRO A 762 6.06 16.25 24.09
CA PRO A 762 5.16 15.63 23.10
C PRO A 762 5.12 16.43 21.79
N GLN A 763 4.87 15.73 20.67
CA GLN A 763 4.56 16.38 19.39
C GLN A 763 3.05 16.62 19.35
N ILE A 764 2.64 17.88 19.36
CA ILE A 764 1.23 18.28 19.36
C ILE A 764 0.88 18.82 17.98
N MET A 765 -0.25 18.39 17.41
CA MET A 765 -0.76 18.85 16.12
C MET A 765 -2.26 19.07 16.15
N LEU A 766 -2.71 20.19 15.59
CA LEU A 766 -4.10 20.51 15.33
C LEU A 766 -4.36 20.38 13.83
N SER A 767 -5.39 19.63 13.46
CA SER A 767 -5.79 19.41 12.06
C SER A 767 -7.24 19.81 11.86
N VAL A 768 -7.53 20.44 10.72
CA VAL A 768 -8.87 20.82 10.27
C VAL A 768 -9.09 20.24 8.88
N ALA A 769 -10.14 19.44 8.72
CA ALA A 769 -10.55 18.85 7.46
C ALA A 769 -11.91 19.37 7.03
N LEU A 770 -12.01 19.92 5.82
CA LEU A 770 -13.25 20.40 5.22
C LEU A 770 -13.58 19.55 3.99
N LYS A 771 -14.79 18.98 3.96
CA LYS A 771 -15.30 18.16 2.87
C LYS A 771 -16.50 18.81 2.19
N PHE A 772 -16.42 18.97 0.90
CA PHE A 772 -17.55 19.34 0.06
C PHE A 772 -17.81 18.22 -0.93
N ASN A 773 -19.05 17.79 -1.07
CA ASN A 773 -19.45 16.78 -2.03
C ASN A 773 -20.89 17.06 -2.47
N ASN A 774 -21.07 17.24 -3.78
CA ASN A 774 -22.39 17.40 -4.40
C ASN A 774 -22.70 16.30 -5.43
N TYR A 775 -21.99 15.18 -5.38
CA TYR A 775 -22.23 14.06 -6.28
C TYR A 775 -23.69 13.60 -6.21
N GLN A 776 -24.35 13.51 -7.36
CA GLN A 776 -25.74 13.08 -7.52
C GLN A 776 -25.79 11.88 -8.47
N LYS A 777 -26.78 11.01 -8.24
CA LYS A 777 -27.10 9.95 -9.20
C LYS A 777 -27.60 10.62 -10.48
N VAL A 778 -26.98 10.31 -11.62
CA VAL A 778 -27.47 10.78 -12.93
C VAL A 778 -28.84 10.15 -13.12
N ALA A 779 -29.88 10.98 -13.31
CA ALA A 779 -31.17 10.49 -13.76
C ALA A 779 -30.96 9.86 -15.15
N ASP A 780 -31.35 8.61 -15.32
CA ASP A 780 -31.28 7.98 -16.63
C ASP A 780 -32.08 8.82 -17.63
N ARG A 781 -31.44 9.36 -18.65
CA ARG A 781 -32.03 10.21 -19.70
C ARG A 781 -33.16 9.52 -20.46
N ASN A 782 -33.37 8.24 -20.26
CA ASN A 782 -34.39 7.43 -20.91
C ASN A 782 -35.75 7.43 -20.19
N GLU A 783 -35.86 8.00 -18.97
CA GLU A 783 -37.16 8.11 -18.29
C GLU A 783 -37.97 9.37 -18.67
N GLN A 784 -37.40 10.31 -19.46
CA GLN A 784 -38.09 11.56 -19.86
C GLN A 784 -38.67 11.56 -21.28
N MET A 785 -38.65 10.44 -22.01
CA MET A 785 -39.25 10.38 -23.36
C MET A 785 -40.58 9.62 -23.48
N ASP A 786 -41.16 9.13 -22.40
CA ASP A 786 -42.42 8.40 -22.44
C ASP A 786 -43.64 9.22 -21.96
N ASP A 787 -43.53 10.53 -21.77
CA ASP A 787 -44.64 11.43 -21.41
C ASP A 787 -45.00 12.45 -22.51
N PHE A 788 -44.86 12.08 -23.81
CA PHE A 788 -45.47 12.84 -24.92
C PHE A 788 -46.18 11.93 -25.92
#